data_aa47d3773547c34501b5c78b4ca50700
#
_entry.id   aa47d3773547c34501b5c78b4ca50700
#
_cell.length_a   1.000
_cell.length_b   1.000
_cell.length_c   1.000
_cell.angle_alpha   90.00
_cell.angle_beta   90.00
_cell.angle_gamma   90.00
#
_symmetry.space_group_name_H-M   'P 1'
#
loop_
_entity.id
_entity.type
_entity.pdbx_description
1 polymer ?
#
loop_
_entity_poly.entity_id
_entity_poly.type
_entity_poly.pdbx_seq_one_letter_code
_entity_poly.pdbx_strand_id
1 'polypeptide(L)'
;MGALTATAFALSTGLAPSALAAPLGLSKDEPDDDVLVASSVAQLVGWRAKKIDDGTVVQLLGHATPGDGAARLVRYDAKSTATPNGGTVLAPQDLGAAGLGPGRWHTLHTGTGDFRWFGIFGADAPTGSADDALDALVDDPTVSRIEAHSHLNFVRRHTFTRSDLELDFGGRTITTEGIERNAHDNPFGAVMFFQGTVTDVTQQRTLAETMPDQRDVFEVADSSAFAVGDWWTVQVDPRPGGGRDERELQRLVQITEVVDAAHVRVDYRNGWELAPGRVLEWRKVVPVEQVHVRNMTFVGAGPYDGPLDGELPDDREYTGSHPVAYEFAVRCDVSDVHGSRTWWPVIMRRWNTFFATERCSVANPPTVFYGGAGYLTQQIYCLYGRIADCRSHNARHLNDLTASAYCLVENCHGDGDDQGGNPFTTHGQYEHDLVFQGNSGLMDIANSGAQWGISAKRITVKGHVASWFTVSTKITDLTLEDVHVVARSTFDQQGSLTVNADGVQMRGCTASFFAVAQRSNLSKRPNVIEDCHFSLPVASVLHQTPVANPVHFVRTSFTGFDGTILRGAGPVTFTDCTFVGSTDEAAPAAPALVGSADVTISGGTLTGTGIQLSGVRDQRLTIRGAKVSGTTTAGALVSRAAGPGTVQVDLRGATLAASGTTAHVALSGTDALTAVGTRLRGGRYDLAPTTRVLQSGCVEQGVDRTGFPEGDHVLVTDSLAL
;
A
#
# COMPACT_ATOMS: atom_id res chain seq x y z
N MET A 1 25.85 -0.98 -33.41
CA MET A 1 26.76 -1.88 -34.17
C MET A 1 27.51 -2.71 -33.15
N GLY A 2 27.40 -4.04 -33.22
CA GLY A 2 28.06 -4.98 -32.33
C GLY A 2 27.16 -6.17 -32.02
N ALA A 3 26.99 -7.07 -33.00
CA ALA A 3 26.29 -8.32 -32.85
C ALA A 3 27.16 -9.30 -32.06
N LEU A 4 26.63 -9.90 -31.01
CA LEU A 4 27.22 -11.10 -30.39
C LEU A 4 26.31 -12.28 -30.73
N THR A 5 26.85 -13.13 -31.58
CA THR A 5 26.34 -14.43 -31.97
C THR A 5 26.51 -15.42 -30.82
N ALA A 6 25.41 -15.96 -30.29
CA ALA A 6 25.43 -17.11 -29.41
C ALA A 6 25.36 -18.39 -30.23
N THR A 7 26.42 -19.19 -30.17
CA THR A 7 26.52 -20.50 -30.81
C THR A 7 25.86 -21.54 -29.91
N ALA A 8 24.77 -22.13 -30.40
CA ALA A 8 24.13 -23.27 -29.77
C ALA A 8 24.92 -24.54 -30.07
N PHE A 9 25.40 -25.21 -29.04
CA PHE A 9 25.91 -26.60 -29.16
C PHE A 9 24.74 -27.56 -28.93
N ALA A 10 24.29 -28.18 -30.02
CA ALA A 10 23.40 -29.33 -29.95
C ALA A 10 24.27 -30.61 -29.80
N LEU A 11 24.22 -31.22 -28.65
CA LEU A 11 24.69 -32.59 -28.43
C LEU A 11 23.50 -33.54 -28.54
N SER A 12 23.29 -34.09 -29.71
CA SER A 12 22.43 -35.25 -29.92
C SER A 12 23.24 -36.52 -29.60
N THR A 13 22.98 -37.13 -28.43
CA THR A 13 23.34 -38.53 -28.23
C THR A 13 22.05 -39.32 -28.07
N GLY A 14 21.65 -39.94 -29.17
CA GLY A 14 20.67 -41.01 -29.16
C GLY A 14 21.23 -42.20 -28.39
N LEU A 15 20.59 -42.54 -27.28
CA LEU A 15 20.71 -43.84 -26.65
C LEU A 15 19.38 -44.56 -26.83
N ALA A 16 19.38 -45.57 -27.64
CA ALA A 16 18.30 -46.54 -27.78
C ALA A 16 18.04 -47.25 -26.42
N PRO A 17 16.79 -47.64 -26.11
CA PRO A 17 16.52 -48.42 -24.92
C PRO A 17 17.09 -49.83 -25.07
N SER A 18 18.21 -50.08 -24.43
CA SER A 18 18.79 -51.43 -24.36
C SER A 18 18.10 -52.19 -23.23
N ALA A 19 17.47 -53.25 -23.63
CA ALA A 19 17.16 -54.52 -22.94
C ALA A 19 17.36 -54.52 -21.41
N LEU A 20 16.26 -54.76 -20.69
CA LEU A 20 16.25 -55.23 -19.31
C LEU A 20 17.19 -56.43 -19.21
N ALA A 21 18.26 -56.28 -18.43
CA ALA A 21 19.15 -57.35 -18.08
C ALA A 21 18.43 -58.43 -17.30
N ALA A 22 18.60 -59.68 -17.71
CA ALA A 22 18.22 -60.87 -16.95
C ALA A 22 18.91 -60.88 -15.58
N PRO A 23 18.32 -61.52 -14.54
CA PRO A 23 18.93 -61.55 -13.23
C PRO A 23 20.32 -62.22 -13.28
N LEU A 24 21.35 -61.46 -12.91
CA LEU A 24 22.68 -61.96 -12.69
C LEU A 24 22.63 -62.93 -11.48
N GLY A 25 22.99 -64.17 -11.73
CA GLY A 25 23.19 -65.16 -10.68
C GLY A 25 24.38 -64.75 -9.80
N LEU A 26 24.12 -64.37 -8.58
CA LEU A 26 25.12 -64.01 -7.59
C LEU A 26 25.71 -65.25 -6.93
N SER A 27 27.02 -65.34 -6.85
CA SER A 27 27.78 -66.37 -6.12
C SER A 27 27.72 -66.10 -4.61
N LYS A 28 27.62 -67.15 -3.82
CA LYS A 28 27.37 -67.17 -2.38
C LYS A 28 28.61 -66.93 -1.53
N ASP A 29 29.41 -65.94 -1.64
CA ASP A 29 30.55 -65.75 -0.70
C ASP A 29 31.05 -64.28 -0.60
N GLU A 30 30.17 -63.27 -0.64
CA GLU A 30 30.47 -61.89 -0.18
C GLU A 30 29.41 -61.45 0.81
N PRO A 31 29.69 -60.53 1.76
CA PRO A 31 28.65 -60.03 2.66
C PRO A 31 27.56 -59.38 1.84
N ASP A 32 26.32 -59.83 1.99
CA ASP A 32 25.12 -59.35 1.32
C ASP A 32 24.87 -57.87 1.69
N ASP A 33 25.58 -56.95 1.03
CA ASP A 33 25.26 -55.50 1.00
C ASP A 33 24.28 -55.17 -0.13
N ASP A 34 23.44 -56.10 -0.51
CA ASP A 34 22.44 -55.89 -1.58
C ASP A 34 21.36 -54.92 -1.06
N VAL A 35 21.37 -53.69 -1.55
CA VAL A 35 20.26 -52.75 -1.35
C VAL A 35 18.98 -53.40 -1.88
N LEU A 36 18.03 -53.70 -0.97
CA LEU A 36 16.77 -54.27 -1.37
C LEU A 36 16.01 -53.24 -2.27
N VAL A 37 15.37 -53.74 -3.30
CA VAL A 37 14.70 -52.89 -4.29
C VAL A 37 13.23 -53.26 -4.39
N ALA A 38 12.33 -52.26 -4.34
CA ALA A 38 10.93 -52.42 -4.67
C ALA A 38 10.58 -51.56 -5.90
N SER A 39 9.88 -52.11 -6.87
CA SER A 39 9.55 -51.43 -8.11
C SER A 39 8.45 -50.35 -7.90
N SER A 40 7.60 -50.55 -6.90
CA SER A 40 6.48 -49.64 -6.59
C SER A 40 6.08 -49.72 -5.12
N VAL A 41 5.27 -48.71 -4.70
CA VAL A 41 4.63 -48.73 -3.36
C VAL A 41 3.79 -49.98 -3.17
N ALA A 42 3.01 -50.36 -4.19
CA ALA A 42 2.18 -51.60 -4.13
C ALA A 42 3.01 -52.86 -3.87
N GLN A 43 4.20 -52.99 -4.50
CA GLN A 43 5.09 -54.09 -4.23
C GLN A 43 5.65 -54.05 -2.81
N LEU A 44 6.11 -52.88 -2.36
CA LEU A 44 6.70 -52.69 -1.02
C LEU A 44 5.71 -53.04 0.10
N VAL A 45 4.49 -52.47 0.03
CA VAL A 45 3.46 -52.72 1.07
C VAL A 45 2.91 -54.15 1.00
N GLY A 46 3.07 -54.88 -0.11
CA GLY A 46 2.75 -56.30 -0.25
C GLY A 46 3.68 -57.23 0.54
N TRP A 47 4.82 -56.75 1.04
CA TRP A 47 5.74 -57.54 1.86
C TRP A 47 5.13 -57.79 3.25
N ARG A 48 5.31 -58.97 3.78
CA ARG A 48 4.74 -59.37 5.09
C ARG A 48 5.57 -58.76 6.23
N ALA A 49 4.94 -58.02 7.13
CA ALA A 49 5.58 -57.34 8.27
C ALA A 49 6.47 -58.29 9.11
N LYS A 50 6.02 -59.52 9.37
CA LYS A 50 6.77 -60.52 10.14
C LYS A 50 8.04 -61.08 9.44
N LYS A 51 8.26 -60.75 8.18
CA LYS A 51 9.41 -61.17 7.39
C LYS A 51 10.40 -60.06 7.08
N ILE A 52 10.17 -58.89 7.64
CA ILE A 52 11.03 -57.72 7.42
C ILE A 52 11.77 -57.45 8.73
N ASP A 53 13.08 -57.42 8.64
CA ASP A 53 13.93 -57.10 9.80
C ASP A 53 13.86 -55.62 10.15
N ASP A 54 13.92 -55.30 11.44
CA ASP A 54 13.98 -53.92 11.88
C ASP A 54 15.19 -53.19 11.31
N GLY A 55 15.01 -51.99 10.80
CA GLY A 55 16.05 -51.19 10.18
C GLY A 55 16.32 -51.50 8.71
N THR A 56 15.64 -52.49 8.10
CA THR A 56 15.76 -52.77 6.65
C THR A 56 15.56 -51.53 5.80
N VAL A 57 16.51 -51.23 4.91
CA VAL A 57 16.43 -50.12 3.94
C VAL A 57 16.13 -50.66 2.57
N VAL A 58 15.20 -50.06 1.88
CA VAL A 58 14.76 -50.44 0.53
C VAL A 58 14.82 -49.24 -0.40
N GLN A 59 15.38 -49.42 -1.59
CA GLN A 59 15.22 -48.45 -2.63
C GLN A 59 13.90 -48.66 -3.39
N LEU A 60 12.98 -47.72 -3.20
CA LEU A 60 11.72 -47.68 -3.93
C LEU A 60 11.94 -46.93 -5.25
N LEU A 61 11.69 -47.58 -6.40
CA LEU A 61 12.00 -47.07 -7.73
C LEU A 61 10.94 -46.10 -8.28
N GLY A 62 9.75 -46.10 -7.69
CA GLY A 62 8.66 -45.22 -8.06
C GLY A 62 7.45 -45.43 -7.17
N HIS A 63 6.43 -44.60 -7.31
CA HIS A 63 5.14 -44.79 -6.61
C HIS A 63 4.33 -45.92 -7.29
N ALA A 64 4.04 -45.77 -8.55
CA ALA A 64 3.27 -46.75 -9.35
C ALA A 64 4.19 -47.60 -10.23
N THR A 65 5.17 -47.00 -10.89
CA THR A 65 6.11 -47.65 -11.80
C THR A 65 7.53 -47.08 -11.63
N PRO A 66 8.56 -47.90 -11.87
CA PRO A 66 9.95 -47.41 -11.86
C PRO A 66 10.13 -46.19 -12.79
N GLY A 67 10.78 -45.15 -12.26
CA GLY A 67 11.10 -43.94 -13.02
C GLY A 67 9.98 -42.91 -13.14
N ASP A 68 8.86 -43.04 -12.43
CA ASP A 68 7.75 -42.09 -12.40
C ASP A 68 8.08 -40.77 -11.64
N GLY A 69 9.28 -40.64 -11.09
CA GLY A 69 9.76 -39.45 -10.37
C GLY A 69 9.57 -39.52 -8.86
N ALA A 70 8.97 -40.59 -8.31
CA ALA A 70 8.78 -40.79 -6.88
C ALA A 70 9.80 -41.74 -6.24
N ALA A 71 10.92 -41.98 -6.91
CA ALA A 71 11.99 -42.84 -6.40
C ALA A 71 12.59 -42.28 -5.11
N ARG A 72 12.74 -43.15 -4.08
CA ARG A 72 13.26 -42.79 -2.76
C ARG A 72 13.76 -43.95 -1.97
N LEU A 73 14.46 -43.70 -0.89
CA LEU A 73 14.80 -44.73 0.11
C LEU A 73 13.72 -44.75 1.19
N VAL A 74 13.38 -45.96 1.64
CA VAL A 74 12.48 -46.15 2.75
C VAL A 74 13.14 -47.10 3.77
N ARG A 75 12.89 -46.88 5.06
CA ARG A 75 13.41 -47.71 6.16
C ARG A 75 12.25 -48.33 6.94
N TYR A 76 12.34 -49.62 7.23
CA TYR A 76 11.36 -50.29 8.08
C TYR A 76 11.68 -50.10 9.57
N ASP A 77 10.69 -49.66 10.32
CA ASP A 77 10.69 -49.62 11.79
C ASP A 77 9.63 -50.61 12.30
N ALA A 78 10.08 -51.71 12.82
CA ALA A 78 9.22 -52.79 13.30
C ALA A 78 8.38 -52.41 14.53
N LYS A 79 8.73 -51.31 15.23
CA LYS A 79 8.05 -50.82 16.44
C LYS A 79 7.14 -49.65 16.15
N SER A 80 7.28 -49.01 15.02
CA SER A 80 6.49 -47.82 14.67
C SER A 80 5.00 -48.12 14.56
N THR A 81 4.20 -47.30 15.21
CA THR A 81 2.73 -47.27 15.12
C THR A 81 2.21 -46.01 14.45
N ALA A 82 3.07 -45.26 13.74
CA ALA A 82 2.70 -44.08 13.03
C ALA A 82 1.54 -44.35 12.05
N THR A 83 0.66 -43.37 11.88
CA THR A 83 -0.47 -43.49 10.97
C THR A 83 0.05 -43.52 9.53
N PRO A 84 -0.27 -44.56 8.72
CA PRO A 84 0.09 -44.57 7.32
C PRO A 84 -0.59 -43.42 6.58
N ASN A 85 0.15 -42.69 5.75
CA ASN A 85 -0.36 -41.54 5.00
C ASN A 85 -0.18 -41.67 3.48
N GLY A 86 0.32 -42.80 3.01
CA GLY A 86 0.49 -43.10 1.58
C GLY A 86 1.75 -42.56 0.94
N GLY A 87 2.51 -41.71 1.62
CA GLY A 87 3.74 -41.09 1.10
C GLY A 87 4.93 -41.18 2.01
N THR A 88 4.96 -40.47 3.14
CA THR A 88 6.08 -40.48 4.07
C THR A 88 6.06 -41.70 5.02
N VAL A 89 4.87 -42.24 5.31
CA VAL A 89 4.66 -43.42 6.14
C VAL A 89 3.80 -44.45 5.40
N LEU A 90 4.35 -45.66 5.18
CA LEU A 90 3.64 -46.76 4.52
C LEU A 90 3.53 -47.93 5.44
N ALA A 91 2.44 -48.71 5.39
CA ALA A 91 2.25 -49.90 6.18
C ALA A 91 2.17 -51.17 5.32
N PRO A 92 2.77 -52.30 5.72
CA PRO A 92 2.52 -53.59 5.10
C PRO A 92 1.02 -53.95 5.13
N GLN A 93 0.50 -54.48 4.01
CA GLN A 93 -0.92 -54.82 3.89
C GLN A 93 -1.42 -55.86 4.86
N ASP A 94 -0.55 -56.76 5.32
CA ASP A 94 -0.91 -57.81 6.31
C ASP A 94 -1.17 -57.25 7.72
N LEU A 95 -0.93 -55.95 7.96
CA LEU A 95 -1.31 -55.25 9.20
C LEU A 95 -2.74 -54.68 9.14
N GLY A 96 -3.44 -54.88 8.03
CA GLY A 96 -4.81 -54.38 7.78
C GLY A 96 -4.86 -52.92 7.32
N ALA A 97 -5.98 -52.51 6.72
CA ALA A 97 -6.17 -51.19 6.12
C ALA A 97 -6.01 -50.02 7.10
N ALA A 98 -6.21 -50.24 8.40
CA ALA A 98 -6.04 -49.27 9.46
C ALA A 98 -4.66 -49.29 10.12
N GLY A 99 -3.73 -50.15 9.63
CA GLY A 99 -2.40 -50.31 10.24
C GLY A 99 -2.47 -50.75 11.72
N LEU A 100 -3.33 -51.72 12.04
CA LEU A 100 -3.63 -52.18 13.39
C LEU A 100 -2.50 -53.00 14.05
N GLY A 101 -1.30 -52.59 13.93
CA GLY A 101 -0.14 -53.23 14.56
C GLY A 101 1.13 -52.45 14.31
N PRO A 102 2.22 -52.75 15.06
CA PRO A 102 3.48 -52.09 14.82
C PRO A 102 4.13 -52.57 13.51
N GLY A 103 4.91 -51.69 12.92
CA GLY A 103 5.68 -51.92 11.70
C GLY A 103 5.33 -50.95 10.58
N ARG A 104 6.24 -50.02 10.25
CA ARG A 104 6.06 -49.02 9.23
C ARG A 104 7.32 -48.86 8.37
N TRP A 105 7.09 -48.56 7.14
CA TRP A 105 8.11 -47.99 6.26
C TRP A 105 8.09 -46.48 6.40
N HIS A 106 9.21 -45.88 6.73
CA HIS A 106 9.42 -44.43 6.76
C HIS A 106 10.27 -44.01 5.58
N THR A 107 9.80 -43.02 4.83
CA THR A 107 10.59 -42.40 3.74
C THR A 107 11.81 -41.70 4.37
N LEU A 108 13.00 -42.01 3.83
CA LEU A 108 14.24 -41.35 4.26
C LEU A 108 14.42 -40.08 3.40
N HIS A 109 14.50 -38.92 4.06
CA HIS A 109 14.72 -37.64 3.46
C HIS A 109 15.50 -36.70 4.36
N THR A 110 16.00 -35.58 3.81
CA THR A 110 16.76 -34.56 4.53
C THR A 110 15.90 -33.34 4.89
N GLY A 111 14.63 -33.56 5.14
CA GLY A 111 13.65 -32.50 5.45
C GLY A 111 12.79 -32.07 4.26
N THR A 112 13.02 -32.57 3.06
CA THR A 112 12.20 -32.25 1.88
C THR A 112 11.16 -33.33 1.64
N GLY A 113 9.89 -32.90 1.50
CA GLY A 113 8.74 -33.73 1.11
C GLY A 113 8.32 -33.43 -0.34
N ASP A 114 7.73 -34.41 -1.01
CA ASP A 114 7.38 -34.35 -2.43
C ASP A 114 6.01 -34.96 -2.68
N PHE A 115 5.12 -34.22 -3.38
CA PHE A 115 3.79 -34.70 -3.75
C PHE A 115 3.81 -36.00 -4.57
N ARG A 116 4.88 -36.26 -5.35
CA ARG A 116 5.03 -37.49 -6.13
C ARG A 116 5.11 -38.75 -5.26
N TRP A 117 5.54 -38.61 -4.00
CA TRP A 117 5.54 -39.74 -3.08
C TRP A 117 4.15 -40.27 -2.79
N PHE A 118 3.12 -39.46 -2.98
CA PHE A 118 1.71 -39.79 -2.81
C PHE A 118 1.02 -40.20 -4.14
N GLY A 119 1.81 -40.33 -5.22
CA GLY A 119 1.29 -40.70 -6.54
C GLY A 119 0.70 -39.53 -7.32
N ILE A 120 1.05 -38.30 -6.97
CA ILE A 120 0.53 -37.09 -7.63
C ILE A 120 1.54 -36.64 -8.69
N PHE A 121 1.23 -36.88 -9.96
CA PHE A 121 2.09 -36.59 -11.11
C PHE A 121 1.51 -35.48 -12.02
N GLY A 122 0.36 -34.93 -11.69
CA GLY A 122 -0.30 -33.87 -12.45
C GLY A 122 -1.64 -33.47 -11.85
N ALA A 123 -2.25 -32.43 -12.42
CA ALA A 123 -3.56 -31.93 -11.98
C ALA A 123 -4.72 -32.93 -12.22
N ASP A 124 -4.51 -33.96 -13.04
CA ASP A 124 -5.48 -35.02 -13.31
C ASP A 124 -5.56 -36.07 -12.17
N ALA A 125 -4.86 -35.85 -11.05
CA ALA A 125 -4.95 -36.73 -9.87
C ALA A 125 -6.40 -36.84 -9.38
N PRO A 126 -6.79 -37.98 -8.77
CA PRO A 126 -8.12 -38.10 -8.18
C PRO A 126 -8.43 -36.96 -7.24
N THR A 127 -9.70 -36.51 -7.25
CA THR A 127 -10.17 -35.44 -6.38
C THR A 127 -9.82 -35.71 -4.91
N GLY A 128 -9.21 -34.74 -4.22
CA GLY A 128 -8.74 -34.84 -2.84
C GLY A 128 -7.34 -35.44 -2.65
N SER A 129 -6.71 -36.01 -3.66
CA SER A 129 -5.38 -36.62 -3.52
C SER A 129 -4.30 -35.60 -3.21
N ALA A 130 -4.32 -34.41 -3.84
CA ALA A 130 -3.36 -33.35 -3.56
C ALA A 130 -3.55 -32.75 -2.18
N ASP A 131 -4.80 -32.65 -1.73
CA ASP A 131 -5.17 -32.16 -0.41
C ASP A 131 -4.67 -33.13 0.69
N ASP A 132 -4.88 -34.43 0.52
CA ASP A 132 -4.40 -35.46 1.47
C ASP A 132 -2.86 -35.47 1.53
N ALA A 133 -2.20 -35.29 0.42
CA ALA A 133 -0.74 -35.21 0.36
C ALA A 133 -0.21 -33.92 1.04
N LEU A 134 -0.88 -32.80 0.85
CA LEU A 134 -0.52 -31.54 1.50
C LEU A 134 -0.66 -31.66 3.02
N ASP A 135 -1.81 -32.18 3.50
CA ASP A 135 -2.03 -32.43 4.93
C ASP A 135 -0.94 -33.33 5.52
N ALA A 136 -0.66 -34.45 4.85
CA ALA A 136 0.33 -35.42 5.32
C ALA A 136 1.77 -34.85 5.35
N LEU A 137 2.12 -33.99 4.40
CA LEU A 137 3.44 -33.36 4.34
C LEU A 137 3.57 -32.23 5.38
N VAL A 138 2.51 -31.46 5.60
CA VAL A 138 2.51 -30.40 6.62
C VAL A 138 2.49 -31.00 8.04
N ASP A 139 1.78 -32.10 8.25
CA ASP A 139 1.69 -32.76 9.55
C ASP A 139 2.94 -33.56 9.92
N ASP A 140 3.81 -33.91 8.94
CA ASP A 140 5.05 -34.64 9.21
C ASP A 140 6.11 -33.69 9.82
N PRO A 141 6.45 -33.85 11.12
CA PRO A 141 7.38 -32.95 11.82
C PRO A 141 8.81 -33.00 11.26
N THR A 142 9.15 -34.01 10.46
CA THR A 142 10.48 -34.19 9.88
C THR A 142 10.61 -33.48 8.53
N VAL A 143 9.48 -33.04 7.93
CA VAL A 143 9.44 -32.25 6.71
C VAL A 143 9.53 -30.77 7.05
N SER A 144 10.56 -30.08 6.60
CA SER A 144 10.72 -28.61 6.72
C SER A 144 10.56 -27.89 5.38
N ARG A 145 10.53 -28.64 4.28
CA ARG A 145 10.32 -28.13 2.92
C ARG A 145 9.43 -29.07 2.12
N ILE A 146 8.44 -28.52 1.45
CA ILE A 146 7.53 -29.23 0.56
C ILE A 146 7.80 -28.75 -0.87
N GLU A 147 8.02 -29.68 -1.80
CA GLU A 147 8.26 -29.35 -3.20
C GLU A 147 7.18 -29.94 -4.11
N ALA A 148 6.70 -29.13 -5.06
CA ALA A 148 5.84 -29.58 -6.14
C ALA A 148 6.62 -29.67 -7.45
N HIS A 149 6.67 -30.86 -8.03
CA HIS A 149 7.29 -31.12 -9.33
C HIS A 149 6.29 -31.34 -10.46
N SER A 150 4.99 -31.28 -10.15
CA SER A 150 3.87 -31.43 -11.08
C SER A 150 2.81 -30.36 -10.82
N HIS A 151 1.92 -30.15 -11.80
CA HIS A 151 0.72 -29.34 -11.59
C HIS A 151 -0.18 -30.02 -10.56
N LEU A 152 -0.90 -29.21 -9.74
CA LEU A 152 -1.77 -29.72 -8.67
C LEU A 152 -3.17 -29.13 -8.78
N ASN A 153 -4.17 -29.85 -8.29
CA ASN A 153 -5.52 -29.36 -8.10
C ASN A 153 -5.95 -29.57 -6.66
N PHE A 154 -6.34 -28.50 -5.96
CA PHE A 154 -6.86 -28.57 -4.60
C PHE A 154 -8.37 -28.37 -4.60
N VAL A 155 -9.09 -29.20 -3.83
CA VAL A 155 -10.54 -29.13 -3.70
C VAL A 155 -11.00 -28.82 -2.27
N ARG A 156 -10.07 -28.69 -1.33
CA ARG A 156 -10.32 -28.31 0.07
C ARG A 156 -9.59 -27.03 0.45
N ARG A 157 -9.97 -26.49 1.62
CA ARG A 157 -9.33 -25.36 2.29
C ARG A 157 -8.70 -25.86 3.57
N HIS A 158 -7.42 -25.62 3.72
CA HIS A 158 -6.63 -26.17 4.83
C HIS A 158 -6.30 -25.07 5.83
N THR A 159 -6.37 -25.39 7.13
CA THR A 159 -5.89 -24.52 8.20
C THR A 159 -4.75 -25.21 8.94
N PHE A 160 -3.59 -24.57 8.95
CA PHE A 160 -2.37 -25.09 9.54
C PHE A 160 -1.88 -24.19 10.68
N THR A 161 -1.37 -24.81 11.74
CA THR A 161 -0.73 -24.13 12.87
C THR A 161 0.79 -24.38 12.91
N ARG A 162 1.32 -25.04 11.87
CA ARG A 162 2.72 -25.41 11.73
C ARG A 162 3.60 -24.22 11.45
N SER A 163 4.73 -24.12 12.15
CA SER A 163 5.84 -23.19 11.91
C SER A 163 7.02 -23.86 11.20
N ASP A 164 8.02 -23.06 10.78
CA ASP A 164 9.29 -23.51 10.21
C ASP A 164 9.11 -24.41 8.97
N LEU A 165 8.34 -23.90 7.99
CA LEU A 165 7.98 -24.64 6.79
C LEU A 165 8.16 -23.80 5.52
N GLU A 166 8.79 -24.36 4.52
CA GLU A 166 8.88 -23.80 3.18
C GLU A 166 8.05 -24.63 2.20
N LEU A 167 7.15 -23.98 1.44
CA LEU A 167 6.37 -24.58 0.36
C LEU A 167 6.84 -23.99 -0.99
N ASP A 168 7.56 -24.78 -1.76
CA ASP A 168 8.08 -24.41 -3.09
C ASP A 168 7.31 -25.14 -4.18
N PHE A 169 6.47 -24.41 -4.89
CA PHE A 169 5.64 -25.00 -5.95
C PHE A 169 6.37 -25.08 -7.31
N GLY A 170 7.67 -24.76 -7.38
CA GLY A 170 8.52 -24.96 -8.55
C GLY A 170 8.01 -24.32 -9.83
N GLY A 171 7.24 -23.22 -9.74
CA GLY A 171 6.60 -22.57 -10.88
C GLY A 171 5.43 -23.34 -11.47
N ARG A 172 4.91 -24.36 -10.77
CA ARG A 172 3.82 -25.20 -11.26
C ARG A 172 2.47 -24.47 -11.19
N THR A 173 1.57 -24.88 -12.06
CA THR A 173 0.19 -24.40 -12.05
C THR A 173 -0.60 -25.13 -10.97
N ILE A 174 -1.25 -24.36 -10.13
CA ILE A 174 -2.14 -24.82 -9.08
C ILE A 174 -3.54 -24.38 -9.47
N THR A 175 -4.45 -25.34 -9.61
CA THR A 175 -5.87 -25.11 -9.91
C THR A 175 -6.73 -25.45 -8.69
N THR A 176 -7.98 -25.03 -8.73
CA THR A 176 -8.96 -25.30 -7.67
C THR A 176 -10.30 -25.72 -8.26
N GLU A 177 -10.26 -26.53 -9.30
CA GLU A 177 -11.48 -27.07 -9.91
C GLU A 177 -12.22 -27.98 -8.95
N GLY A 178 -13.49 -27.66 -8.69
CA GLY A 178 -14.32 -28.39 -7.74
C GLY A 178 -14.06 -28.07 -6.27
N ILE A 179 -13.37 -26.97 -5.97
CA ILE A 179 -13.09 -26.58 -4.56
C ILE A 179 -14.39 -26.40 -3.78
N GLU A 180 -14.36 -26.80 -2.52
CA GLU A 180 -15.46 -26.58 -1.59
C GLU A 180 -15.84 -25.11 -1.43
N ARG A 181 -17.11 -24.85 -1.10
CA ARG A 181 -17.62 -23.50 -0.92
C ARG A 181 -16.93 -22.79 0.25
N ASN A 182 -16.70 -21.50 0.09
CA ASN A 182 -16.26 -20.63 1.17
C ASN A 182 -17.48 -19.95 1.83
N ALA A 183 -17.36 -19.59 3.09
CA ALA A 183 -18.33 -18.70 3.71
C ALA A 183 -18.28 -17.30 3.06
N HIS A 184 -19.43 -16.66 2.95
CA HIS A 184 -19.65 -15.38 2.26
C HIS A 184 -18.63 -14.29 2.61
N ASP A 185 -18.31 -14.12 3.89
CA ASP A 185 -17.43 -13.05 4.39
C ASP A 185 -16.08 -13.58 4.91
N ASN A 186 -15.59 -14.70 4.39
CA ASN A 186 -14.37 -15.31 4.87
C ASN A 186 -13.16 -15.13 3.94
N PRO A 187 -12.41 -14.03 4.05
CA PRO A 187 -11.18 -13.83 3.28
C PRO A 187 -10.02 -14.72 3.74
N PHE A 188 -10.19 -15.53 4.80
CA PHE A 188 -9.24 -16.50 5.30
C PHE A 188 -9.52 -17.93 4.83
N GLY A 189 -10.57 -18.15 4.06
CA GLY A 189 -10.83 -19.43 3.38
C GLY A 189 -9.91 -19.63 2.18
N ALA A 190 -8.60 -19.47 2.36
CA ALA A 190 -7.57 -19.80 1.36
C ALA A 190 -7.41 -21.30 1.18
N VAL A 191 -6.76 -21.74 0.10
CA VAL A 191 -6.30 -23.13 -0.02
C VAL A 191 -5.37 -23.47 1.14
N MET A 192 -4.44 -22.56 1.46
CA MET A 192 -3.50 -22.72 2.58
C MET A 192 -3.67 -21.53 3.54
N PHE A 193 -4.27 -21.77 4.68
CA PHE A 193 -4.41 -20.80 5.75
C PHE A 193 -3.50 -21.18 6.92
N PHE A 194 -2.50 -20.35 7.22
CA PHE A 194 -1.59 -20.50 8.33
C PHE A 194 -2.02 -19.58 9.47
N GLN A 195 -2.41 -20.15 10.61
CA GLN A 195 -3.00 -19.42 11.71
C GLN A 195 -2.29 -19.72 13.03
N GLY A 196 -1.78 -18.66 13.68
CA GLY A 196 -1.29 -18.76 15.07
C GLY A 196 -2.44 -18.92 16.07
N THR A 197 -2.11 -19.35 17.25
CA THR A 197 -3.09 -19.63 18.32
C THR A 197 -3.14 -18.49 19.34
N VAL A 198 -4.29 -17.87 19.51
CA VAL A 198 -4.54 -16.96 20.64
C VAL A 198 -4.84 -17.82 21.86
N THR A 199 -4.06 -17.65 22.93
CA THR A 199 -4.21 -18.43 24.16
C THR A 199 -5.29 -17.85 25.08
N ASP A 200 -5.62 -18.55 26.15
CA ASP A 200 -6.54 -18.06 27.19
C ASP A 200 -5.91 -17.02 28.13
N VAL A 201 -4.60 -16.74 27.98
CA VAL A 201 -3.90 -15.76 28.83
C VAL A 201 -4.20 -14.36 28.33
N THR A 202 -5.01 -13.63 29.07
CA THR A 202 -5.44 -12.28 28.73
C THR A 202 -5.29 -11.33 29.91
N GLN A 203 -5.06 -10.06 29.63
CA GLN A 203 -5.05 -8.98 30.62
C GLN A 203 -5.74 -7.74 30.07
N GLN A 204 -6.32 -6.95 30.96
CA GLN A 204 -6.82 -5.62 30.64
C GLN A 204 -6.23 -4.61 31.60
N ARG A 205 -5.84 -3.45 31.09
CA ARG A 205 -5.33 -2.32 31.84
C ARG A 205 -6.03 -1.03 31.42
N THR A 206 -6.67 -0.36 32.35
CA THR A 206 -7.14 1.00 32.13
C THR A 206 -5.96 1.96 32.33
N LEU A 207 -5.69 2.80 31.33
CA LEU A 207 -4.61 3.79 31.39
C LEU A 207 -4.89 4.80 32.50
N ALA A 208 -3.93 4.96 33.41
CA ALA A 208 -4.01 5.93 34.50
C ALA A 208 -3.65 7.35 34.03
N GLU A 209 -2.73 7.43 33.07
CA GLU A 209 -2.21 8.68 32.52
C GLU A 209 -2.30 8.67 30.98
N THR A 210 -2.07 9.83 30.38
CA THR A 210 -1.95 9.94 28.92
C THR A 210 -0.72 9.16 28.45
N MET A 211 -0.93 8.21 27.55
CA MET A 211 0.15 7.57 26.81
C MET A 211 0.44 8.37 25.54
N PRO A 212 1.57 9.11 25.46
CA PRO A 212 1.92 9.88 24.27
C PRO A 212 2.12 8.99 23.04
N ASP A 213 2.01 9.54 21.83
CA ASP A 213 2.42 8.84 20.62
C ASP A 213 3.95 8.57 20.57
N GLN A 214 4.38 7.66 19.73
CA GLN A 214 5.78 7.21 19.58
C GLN A 214 6.39 6.57 20.85
N ARG A 215 5.56 5.99 21.70
CA ARG A 215 5.99 5.23 22.87
C ARG A 215 6.02 3.73 22.58
N ASP A 216 7.01 3.06 23.13
CA ASP A 216 7.25 1.61 23.07
C ASP A 216 7.08 0.92 24.44
N VAL A 217 6.87 1.69 25.51
CA VAL A 217 6.60 1.18 26.85
C VAL A 217 5.10 1.35 27.14
N PHE A 218 4.47 0.24 27.48
CA PHE A 218 3.03 0.16 27.67
C PHE A 218 2.70 -0.26 29.10
N GLU A 219 1.60 0.28 29.64
CA GLU A 219 1.05 -0.17 30.91
C GLU A 219 0.39 -1.54 30.76
N VAL A 220 0.59 -2.40 31.76
CA VAL A 220 -0.06 -3.71 31.92
C VAL A 220 -0.63 -3.84 33.33
N ALA A 221 -1.56 -4.78 33.54
CA ALA A 221 -2.13 -5.01 34.87
C ALA A 221 -1.12 -5.70 35.81
N ASP A 222 -0.40 -6.69 35.30
CA ASP A 222 0.63 -7.44 35.99
C ASP A 222 1.68 -7.93 34.97
N SER A 223 2.89 -7.44 35.11
CA SER A 223 3.97 -7.79 34.19
C SER A 223 4.52 -9.22 34.38
N SER A 224 4.17 -9.89 35.46
CA SER A 224 4.65 -11.27 35.73
C SER A 224 4.15 -12.31 34.71
N ALA A 225 3.08 -11.99 33.96
CA ALA A 225 2.58 -12.86 32.89
C ALA A 225 3.37 -12.73 31.58
N PHE A 226 4.25 -11.73 31.46
CA PHE A 226 5.00 -11.44 30.26
C PHE A 226 6.45 -11.93 30.39
N ALA A 227 6.97 -12.53 29.34
CA ALA A 227 8.38 -12.85 29.23
C ALA A 227 8.98 -12.21 27.96
N VAL A 228 10.26 -11.85 28.01
CA VAL A 228 10.99 -11.38 26.84
C VAL A 228 10.97 -12.45 25.76
N GLY A 229 10.60 -12.05 24.54
CA GLY A 229 10.40 -12.97 23.41
C GLY A 229 8.96 -13.42 23.19
N ASP A 230 8.07 -13.28 24.18
CA ASP A 230 6.65 -13.60 24.03
C ASP A 230 5.97 -12.68 23.00
N TRP A 231 5.01 -13.25 22.27
CA TRP A 231 4.14 -12.52 21.37
C TRP A 231 2.77 -12.27 22.00
N TRP A 232 2.29 -11.03 21.82
CA TRP A 232 1.00 -10.60 22.34
C TRP A 232 0.26 -9.73 21.33
N THR A 233 -1.06 -9.87 21.25
CA THR A 233 -1.86 -8.79 20.67
C THR A 233 -2.11 -7.73 21.74
N VAL A 234 -2.07 -6.46 21.31
CA VAL A 234 -2.51 -5.32 22.09
C VAL A 234 -3.57 -4.55 21.33
N GLN A 235 -4.69 -4.27 21.99
CA GLN A 235 -5.81 -3.49 21.45
C GLN A 235 -6.26 -2.43 22.45
N VAL A 236 -6.68 -1.27 21.90
CA VAL A 236 -7.38 -0.24 22.70
C VAL A 236 -8.89 -0.41 22.56
N ASP A 237 -9.60 -0.30 23.70
CA ASP A 237 -11.07 -0.33 23.82
C ASP A 237 -11.73 -1.41 22.95
N PRO A 238 -11.38 -2.70 23.14
CA PRO A 238 -11.94 -3.76 22.34
C PRO A 238 -13.45 -3.87 22.57
N ARG A 239 -14.20 -3.90 21.47
CA ARG A 239 -15.65 -4.13 21.53
C ARG A 239 -15.99 -5.60 21.55
N PRO A 240 -16.97 -6.03 22.35
CA PRO A 240 -17.50 -7.39 22.28
C PRO A 240 -17.97 -7.72 20.85
N GLY A 241 -17.52 -8.83 20.31
CA GLY A 241 -17.87 -9.25 18.95
C GLY A 241 -17.02 -8.66 17.83
N GLY A 242 -15.88 -8.00 18.13
CA GLY A 242 -14.93 -7.54 17.12
C GLY A 242 -15.40 -6.35 16.29
N GLY A 243 -16.13 -5.43 16.90
CA GLY A 243 -16.57 -4.18 16.28
C GLY A 243 -15.40 -3.34 15.72
N ARG A 244 -15.68 -2.57 14.66
CA ARG A 244 -14.68 -1.94 13.78
C ARG A 244 -14.23 -0.54 14.22
N ASP A 245 -14.69 0.00 15.33
CA ASP A 245 -14.68 1.44 15.52
C ASP A 245 -13.48 2.00 16.28
N GLU A 246 -12.77 1.21 17.07
CA GLU A 246 -11.60 1.67 17.81
C GLU A 246 -10.34 0.97 17.28
N ARG A 247 -9.60 1.66 16.44
CA ARG A 247 -8.46 1.07 15.72
C ARG A 247 -7.13 1.82 15.90
N GLU A 248 -7.08 2.81 16.79
CA GLU A 248 -5.85 3.55 17.07
C GLU A 248 -4.72 2.62 17.47
N LEU A 249 -5.05 1.51 18.13
CA LEU A 249 -4.09 0.50 18.52
C LEU A 249 -4.69 -0.90 18.38
N GLN A 250 -4.21 -1.67 17.42
CA GLN A 250 -4.46 -3.11 17.24
C GLN A 250 -3.21 -3.73 16.62
N ARG A 251 -2.35 -4.41 17.39
CA ARG A 251 -1.04 -4.89 16.91
C ARG A 251 -0.67 -6.24 17.52
N LEU A 252 0.03 -7.06 16.74
CA LEU A 252 0.77 -8.23 17.23
C LEU A 252 2.22 -7.78 17.48
N VAL A 253 2.65 -7.78 18.73
CA VAL A 253 3.93 -7.23 19.18
C VAL A 253 4.73 -8.26 19.97
N GLN A 254 6.06 -8.11 19.96
CA GLN A 254 6.97 -8.91 20.77
C GLN A 254 7.37 -8.14 22.03
N ILE A 255 7.37 -8.81 23.17
CA ILE A 255 7.91 -8.26 24.42
C ILE A 255 9.43 -8.22 24.32
N THR A 256 10.02 -7.03 24.43
CA THR A 256 11.48 -6.84 24.38
C THR A 256 12.10 -6.63 25.76
N GLU A 257 11.29 -6.17 26.74
CA GLU A 257 11.74 -5.92 28.12
C GLU A 257 10.54 -5.95 29.07
N VAL A 258 10.72 -6.52 30.25
CA VAL A 258 9.82 -6.33 31.40
C VAL A 258 10.43 -5.22 32.25
N VAL A 259 9.87 -4.00 32.13
CA VAL A 259 10.46 -2.78 32.70
C VAL A 259 10.29 -2.72 34.22
N ASP A 260 9.08 -2.98 34.69
CA ASP A 260 8.73 -3.05 36.11
C ASP A 260 7.43 -3.85 36.30
N ALA A 261 6.86 -3.85 37.50
CA ALA A 261 5.67 -4.64 37.83
C ALA A 261 4.40 -4.26 37.02
N ALA A 262 4.37 -3.08 36.39
CA ALA A 262 3.21 -2.55 35.67
C ALA A 262 3.52 -2.11 34.24
N HIS A 263 4.74 -2.30 33.76
CA HIS A 263 5.14 -1.86 32.43
C HIS A 263 5.96 -2.90 31.67
N VAL A 264 5.68 -3.01 30.39
CA VAL A 264 6.46 -3.80 29.43
C VAL A 264 6.88 -2.93 28.25
N ARG A 265 8.06 -3.21 27.69
CA ARG A 265 8.50 -2.65 26.41
C ARG A 265 8.25 -3.65 25.30
N VAL A 266 7.79 -3.13 24.18
CA VAL A 266 7.53 -3.92 22.97
C VAL A 266 8.36 -3.43 21.78
N ASP A 267 8.39 -4.20 20.71
CA ASP A 267 9.07 -3.87 19.45
C ASP A 267 8.30 -2.86 18.56
N TYR A 268 7.25 -2.25 19.08
CA TYR A 268 6.36 -1.33 18.36
C TYR A 268 6.24 0.01 19.07
N ARG A 269 6.19 1.10 18.31
CA ARG A 269 5.85 2.43 18.81
C ARG A 269 4.45 2.81 18.36
N ASN A 270 3.60 3.20 19.32
CA ASN A 270 2.23 3.59 19.00
C ASN A 270 2.16 4.83 18.08
N GLY A 271 1.16 4.88 17.23
CA GLY A 271 0.96 5.99 16.29
C GLY A 271 0.15 7.16 16.86
N TRP A 272 -0.53 6.97 17.99
CA TRP A 272 -1.56 7.90 18.49
C TRP A 272 -1.43 8.09 19.98
N GLU A 273 -1.67 9.31 20.45
CA GLU A 273 -1.84 9.58 21.86
C GLU A 273 -3.12 8.89 22.36
N LEU A 274 -3.01 8.18 23.47
CA LEU A 274 -4.16 7.55 24.14
C LEU A 274 -4.44 8.26 25.47
N ALA A 275 -5.67 8.75 25.61
CA ALA A 275 -6.08 9.48 26.80
C ALA A 275 -6.22 8.57 28.04
N PRO A 276 -6.15 9.12 29.26
CA PRO A 276 -6.48 8.38 30.48
C PRO A 276 -7.90 7.80 30.39
N GLY A 277 -8.10 6.65 31.02
CA GLY A 277 -9.38 5.94 31.03
C GLY A 277 -9.61 5.00 29.86
N ARG A 278 -8.76 5.04 28.79
CA ARG A 278 -8.79 4.05 27.71
C ARG A 278 -8.33 2.69 28.25
N VAL A 279 -8.87 1.61 27.69
CA VAL A 279 -8.57 0.25 28.13
C VAL A 279 -7.65 -0.43 27.11
N LEU A 280 -6.50 -0.89 27.56
CA LEU A 280 -5.62 -1.78 26.79
C LEU A 280 -5.98 -3.23 27.10
N GLU A 281 -6.29 -4.02 26.08
CA GLU A 281 -6.44 -5.46 26.19
C GLU A 281 -5.22 -6.16 25.57
N TRP A 282 -4.68 -7.10 26.31
CA TRP A 282 -3.55 -7.95 25.92
C TRP A 282 -3.98 -9.40 25.86
N ARG A 283 -3.61 -10.10 24.77
CA ARG A 283 -3.83 -11.55 24.63
C ARG A 283 -2.54 -12.22 24.19
N LYS A 284 -2.10 -13.21 24.92
CA LYS A 284 -0.90 -13.97 24.55
C LYS A 284 -1.19 -14.81 23.31
N VAL A 285 -0.24 -14.79 22.37
CA VAL A 285 -0.32 -15.50 21.10
C VAL A 285 0.86 -16.45 20.95
N VAL A 286 0.61 -17.65 20.47
CA VAL A 286 1.62 -18.52 19.86
C VAL A 286 1.50 -18.34 18.36
N PRO A 287 2.34 -17.52 17.73
CA PRO A 287 2.22 -17.25 16.32
C PRO A 287 2.64 -18.45 15.47
N VAL A 288 2.18 -18.47 14.23
CA VAL A 288 2.86 -19.24 13.18
C VAL A 288 4.09 -18.44 12.76
N GLU A 289 5.25 -19.08 12.77
CA GLU A 289 6.53 -18.43 12.45
C GLU A 289 7.23 -19.10 11.27
N GLN A 290 7.92 -18.30 10.43
CA GLN A 290 8.82 -18.77 9.38
C GLN A 290 8.15 -19.78 8.41
N VAL A 291 6.93 -19.48 7.96
CA VAL A 291 6.26 -20.23 6.91
C VAL A 291 6.34 -19.45 5.60
N HIS A 292 7.03 -20.01 4.62
CA HIS A 292 7.28 -19.37 3.33
C HIS A 292 6.59 -20.11 2.19
N VAL A 293 5.88 -19.37 1.32
CA VAL A 293 5.22 -19.92 0.11
C VAL A 293 5.81 -19.25 -1.11
N ARG A 294 6.24 -20.05 -2.09
CA ARG A 294 6.89 -19.49 -3.28
C ARG A 294 6.70 -20.29 -4.58
N ASN A 295 7.04 -19.62 -5.67
CA ASN A 295 7.14 -20.19 -7.03
C ASN A 295 5.83 -20.87 -7.48
N MET A 296 4.70 -20.15 -7.47
CA MET A 296 3.38 -20.69 -7.77
C MET A 296 2.70 -19.90 -8.90
N THR A 297 2.12 -20.60 -9.87
CA THR A 297 1.12 -20.04 -10.77
C THR A 297 -0.27 -20.53 -10.34
N PHE A 298 -1.04 -19.65 -9.72
CA PHE A 298 -2.35 -20.00 -9.16
C PHE A 298 -3.48 -19.57 -10.10
N VAL A 299 -4.35 -20.51 -10.46
CA VAL A 299 -5.56 -20.26 -11.24
C VAL A 299 -6.79 -20.56 -10.37
N GLY A 300 -7.43 -19.51 -9.89
CA GLY A 300 -8.61 -19.65 -9.07
C GLY A 300 -9.80 -20.21 -9.85
N ALA A 301 -10.72 -20.84 -9.16
CA ALA A 301 -12.03 -21.23 -9.67
C ALA A 301 -13.09 -20.33 -9.04
N GLY A 302 -14.03 -19.91 -9.84
CA GLY A 302 -15.20 -19.17 -9.41
C GLY A 302 -16.38 -19.51 -10.33
N PRO A 303 -17.61 -19.24 -9.92
CA PRO A 303 -18.78 -19.51 -10.75
C PRO A 303 -18.84 -18.63 -12.00
N TYR A 304 -17.90 -17.67 -12.15
CA TYR A 304 -17.94 -16.64 -13.19
C TYR A 304 -16.69 -16.64 -14.04
N ASP A 305 -16.86 -16.66 -15.35
CA ASP A 305 -15.81 -16.52 -16.35
C ASP A 305 -15.68 -15.04 -16.77
N GLY A 306 -14.93 -14.25 -16.00
CA GLY A 306 -14.63 -12.86 -16.32
C GLY A 306 -15.16 -11.86 -15.29
N PRO A 307 -14.94 -10.55 -15.52
CA PRO A 307 -15.42 -9.50 -14.64
C PRO A 307 -16.94 -9.53 -14.55
N LEU A 308 -17.48 -9.39 -13.34
CA LEU A 308 -18.92 -9.22 -13.13
C LEU A 308 -19.28 -7.78 -13.52
N ASP A 309 -20.03 -7.62 -14.59
CA ASP A 309 -20.57 -6.33 -15.01
C ASP A 309 -21.74 -5.93 -14.07
N GLY A 310 -21.39 -5.40 -12.90
CA GLY A 310 -22.25 -4.51 -12.13
C GLY A 310 -23.13 -5.12 -11.04
N GLU A 311 -23.65 -6.33 -11.11
CA GLU A 311 -24.46 -6.90 -10.04
C GLU A 311 -23.92 -8.25 -9.57
N LEU A 312 -23.73 -8.36 -8.26
CA LEU A 312 -23.42 -9.64 -7.62
C LEU A 312 -24.68 -10.52 -7.67
N PRO A 313 -24.55 -11.83 -7.91
CA PRO A 313 -25.68 -12.74 -7.84
C PRO A 313 -26.38 -12.66 -6.48
N ASP A 314 -27.70 -12.76 -6.48
CA ASP A 314 -28.53 -12.67 -5.27
C ASP A 314 -28.17 -13.70 -4.21
N ASP A 315 -27.64 -14.86 -4.61
CA ASP A 315 -27.28 -15.94 -3.69
C ASP A 315 -25.94 -15.73 -2.98
N ARG A 316 -25.18 -14.67 -3.33
CA ARG A 316 -23.91 -14.26 -2.71
C ARG A 316 -22.99 -15.41 -2.25
N GLU A 317 -23.17 -16.59 -2.83
CA GLU A 317 -22.37 -17.76 -2.53
C GLU A 317 -21.07 -17.71 -3.33
N TYR A 318 -20.08 -17.03 -2.77
CA TYR A 318 -18.77 -16.90 -3.39
C TYR A 318 -18.00 -18.21 -3.25
N THR A 319 -17.95 -18.94 -4.34
CA THR A 319 -17.17 -20.19 -4.42
C THR A 319 -15.74 -19.97 -4.89
N GLY A 320 -15.35 -18.70 -5.12
CA GLY A 320 -14.00 -18.36 -5.57
C GLY A 320 -12.91 -18.81 -4.61
N SER A 321 -11.70 -18.95 -5.12
CA SER A 321 -10.54 -19.42 -4.38
C SER A 321 -9.39 -18.43 -4.43
N HIS A 322 -8.49 -18.56 -3.46
CA HIS A 322 -7.21 -17.85 -3.38
C HIS A 322 -6.17 -18.72 -2.66
N PRO A 323 -4.88 -18.54 -2.94
CA PRO A 323 -3.89 -19.53 -2.51
C PRO A 323 -3.52 -19.47 -1.03
N VAL A 324 -3.29 -18.27 -0.46
CA VAL A 324 -2.58 -18.14 0.81
C VAL A 324 -3.21 -17.12 1.73
N ALA A 325 -3.38 -17.48 2.98
CA ALA A 325 -3.73 -16.56 4.06
C ALA A 325 -2.88 -16.79 5.29
N TYR A 326 -2.60 -15.72 6.04
CA TYR A 326 -1.87 -15.76 7.31
C TYR A 326 -2.59 -14.93 8.36
N GLU A 327 -2.73 -15.47 9.56
CA GLU A 327 -3.25 -14.73 10.72
C GLU A 327 -2.41 -15.06 11.96
N PHE A 328 -2.10 -14.04 12.76
CA PHE A 328 -1.19 -14.16 13.90
C PHE A 328 0.13 -14.82 13.50
N ALA A 329 0.78 -14.26 12.47
CA ALA A 329 1.96 -14.86 11.85
C ALA A 329 3.16 -13.91 11.90
N VAL A 330 4.35 -14.48 12.01
CA VAL A 330 5.61 -13.75 12.17
C VAL A 330 6.66 -14.31 11.21
N ARG A 331 7.33 -13.44 10.45
CA ARG A 331 8.36 -13.80 9.47
C ARG A 331 7.87 -14.81 8.43
N CYS A 332 6.63 -14.63 7.97
CA CYS A 332 6.02 -15.48 6.96
C CYS A 332 6.01 -14.76 5.61
N ASP A 333 6.84 -15.22 4.68
CA ASP A 333 7.07 -14.55 3.41
C ASP A 333 6.36 -15.26 2.25
N VAL A 334 6.02 -14.49 1.21
CA VAL A 334 5.48 -15.00 -0.05
C VAL A 334 6.25 -14.40 -1.21
N SER A 335 6.77 -15.24 -2.09
CA SER A 335 7.50 -14.76 -3.25
C SER A 335 7.16 -15.53 -4.53
N ASP A 336 7.23 -14.85 -5.68
CA ASP A 336 7.06 -15.46 -7.00
C ASP A 336 5.71 -16.22 -7.11
N VAL A 337 4.64 -15.66 -6.53
CA VAL A 337 3.27 -16.19 -6.60
C VAL A 337 2.45 -15.34 -7.57
N HIS A 338 1.93 -15.97 -8.62
CA HIS A 338 1.19 -15.33 -9.70
C HIS A 338 -0.24 -15.83 -9.73
N GLY A 339 -1.19 -14.98 -9.27
CA GLY A 339 -2.61 -15.31 -9.18
C GLY A 339 -3.40 -14.82 -10.40
N SER A 340 -4.31 -15.64 -10.87
CA SER A 340 -5.34 -15.26 -11.83
C SER A 340 -6.69 -15.86 -11.42
N ARG A 341 -7.79 -15.20 -11.79
CA ARG A 341 -9.15 -15.64 -11.44
C ARG A 341 -9.36 -15.91 -9.93
N THR A 342 -8.57 -15.22 -9.08
CA THR A 342 -8.71 -15.30 -7.62
C THR A 342 -9.85 -14.40 -7.16
N TRP A 343 -10.65 -14.88 -6.20
CA TRP A 343 -11.74 -14.06 -5.64
C TRP A 343 -11.23 -13.11 -4.57
N TRP A 344 -10.82 -13.64 -3.41
CA TRP A 344 -10.19 -12.89 -2.33
C TRP A 344 -8.73 -12.53 -2.66
N PRO A 345 -8.04 -11.70 -1.86
CA PRO A 345 -6.65 -11.39 -2.13
C PRO A 345 -5.80 -12.64 -2.37
N VAL A 346 -4.94 -12.61 -3.38
CA VAL A 346 -3.97 -13.70 -3.60
C VAL A 346 -3.23 -14.01 -2.29
N ILE A 347 -2.89 -12.97 -1.55
CA ILE A 347 -2.23 -13.09 -0.24
C ILE A 347 -3.01 -12.26 0.78
N MET A 348 -3.68 -12.92 1.70
CA MET A 348 -4.43 -12.29 2.79
C MET A 348 -3.63 -12.33 4.10
N ARG A 349 -3.52 -11.18 4.80
CA ARG A 349 -2.77 -11.07 6.06
C ARG A 349 -3.56 -10.31 7.09
N ARG A 350 -3.59 -10.83 8.33
CA ARG A 350 -4.14 -10.14 9.49
C ARG A 350 -3.28 -10.42 10.72
N TRP A 351 -2.94 -9.39 11.50
CA TRP A 351 -2.07 -9.51 12.68
C TRP A 351 -0.73 -10.16 12.36
N ASN A 352 -0.07 -9.71 11.27
CA ASN A 352 1.23 -10.23 10.88
C ASN A 352 2.33 -9.21 11.19
N THR A 353 3.48 -9.72 11.62
CA THR A 353 4.64 -8.89 11.94
C THR A 353 5.90 -9.45 11.25
N PHE A 354 6.73 -8.57 10.66
CA PHE A 354 7.94 -8.93 9.92
C PHE A 354 7.68 -9.88 8.76
N PHE A 355 7.08 -9.42 7.69
CA PHE A 355 6.80 -10.25 6.51
C PHE A 355 7.24 -9.58 5.22
N ALA A 356 7.51 -10.39 4.20
CA ALA A 356 7.73 -9.93 2.83
C ALA A 356 6.70 -10.52 1.86
N THR A 357 6.36 -9.74 0.84
CA THR A 357 5.62 -10.15 -0.36
C THR A 357 6.40 -9.64 -1.55
N GLU A 358 7.03 -10.53 -2.32
CA GLU A 358 7.99 -10.13 -3.34
C GLU A 358 7.73 -10.81 -4.69
N ARG A 359 7.87 -10.05 -5.78
CA ARG A 359 7.73 -10.52 -7.16
C ARG A 359 6.43 -11.30 -7.43
N CYS A 360 5.37 -10.90 -6.71
CA CYS A 360 4.05 -11.50 -6.86
C CYS A 360 3.19 -10.69 -7.84
N SER A 361 2.16 -11.34 -8.39
CA SER A 361 1.22 -10.65 -9.27
C SER A 361 -0.20 -11.18 -9.19
N VAL A 362 -1.15 -10.33 -9.57
CA VAL A 362 -2.54 -10.69 -9.83
C VAL A 362 -2.95 -10.17 -11.20
N ALA A 363 -3.70 -10.99 -11.95
CA ALA A 363 -4.24 -10.59 -13.23
C ALA A 363 -5.68 -11.09 -13.41
N ASN A 364 -6.55 -10.20 -13.94
CA ASN A 364 -7.92 -10.51 -14.34
C ASN A 364 -8.71 -11.31 -13.28
N PRO A 365 -8.87 -10.78 -12.06
CA PRO A 365 -9.77 -11.41 -11.09
C PRO A 365 -11.21 -11.39 -11.59
N PRO A 366 -12.10 -12.27 -11.09
CA PRO A 366 -13.48 -12.33 -11.56
C PRO A 366 -14.29 -11.07 -11.27
N THR A 367 -13.91 -10.30 -10.28
CA THR A 367 -14.55 -9.01 -9.97
C THR A 367 -13.57 -8.05 -9.31
N VAL A 368 -13.83 -6.75 -9.49
CA VAL A 368 -13.13 -5.64 -8.81
C VAL A 368 -14.11 -4.75 -8.01
N PHE A 369 -15.40 -5.09 -8.00
CA PHE A 369 -16.43 -4.25 -7.38
C PHE A 369 -16.73 -4.62 -5.91
N TYR A 370 -16.48 -5.86 -5.53
CA TYR A 370 -16.72 -6.30 -4.16
C TYR A 370 -15.54 -5.97 -3.23
N GLY A 371 -15.85 -5.47 -2.02
CA GLY A 371 -14.81 -5.11 -1.04
C GLY A 371 -13.98 -6.31 -0.61
N GLY A 372 -12.66 -6.26 -0.83
CA GLY A 372 -11.74 -7.38 -0.59
C GLY A 372 -11.49 -8.28 -1.80
N ALA A 373 -12.37 -8.26 -2.82
CA ALA A 373 -12.18 -9.06 -4.03
C ALA A 373 -11.24 -8.37 -5.03
N GLY A 374 -10.50 -9.16 -5.80
CA GLY A 374 -9.65 -8.67 -6.89
C GLY A 374 -8.36 -8.01 -6.44
N TYR A 375 -7.81 -8.37 -5.29
CA TYR A 375 -6.56 -7.80 -4.77
C TYR A 375 -5.39 -8.76 -4.97
N LEU A 376 -4.17 -8.22 -5.11
CA LEU A 376 -2.98 -9.04 -4.93
C LEU A 376 -2.76 -9.32 -3.45
N THR A 377 -2.74 -8.28 -2.62
CA THR A 377 -2.47 -8.48 -1.20
C THR A 377 -3.22 -7.48 -0.33
N GLN A 378 -3.72 -7.96 0.81
CA GLN A 378 -4.36 -7.14 1.84
C GLN A 378 -3.68 -7.38 3.20
N GLN A 379 -3.40 -6.28 3.91
CA GLN A 379 -2.77 -6.28 5.23
C GLN A 379 -3.68 -5.57 6.23
N ILE A 380 -4.16 -6.31 7.22
CA ILE A 380 -5.01 -5.76 8.29
C ILE A 380 -4.26 -5.89 9.63
N TYR A 381 -4.05 -4.76 10.33
CA TYR A 381 -3.32 -4.70 11.62
C TYR A 381 -1.88 -5.23 11.56
N CYS A 382 -1.25 -5.14 10.39
CA CYS A 382 0.09 -5.67 10.16
C CYS A 382 1.19 -4.68 10.54
N LEU A 383 2.38 -5.21 10.87
CA LEU A 383 3.57 -4.45 11.22
C LEU A 383 4.79 -4.87 10.41
N TYR A 384 5.66 -3.91 10.08
CA TYR A 384 6.99 -4.15 9.51
C TYR A 384 6.96 -5.05 8.27
N GLY A 385 5.93 -4.84 7.42
CA GLY A 385 5.76 -5.56 6.18
C GLY A 385 6.53 -4.90 5.04
N ARG A 386 7.03 -5.71 4.11
CA ARG A 386 7.62 -5.26 2.85
C ARG A 386 6.87 -5.88 1.68
N ILE A 387 6.40 -5.05 0.75
CA ILE A 387 5.76 -5.46 -0.49
C ILE A 387 6.62 -4.89 -1.61
N ALA A 388 7.27 -5.75 -2.41
CA ALA A 388 8.28 -5.31 -3.36
C ALA A 388 8.18 -6.02 -4.72
N ASP A 389 8.49 -5.28 -5.78
CA ASP A 389 8.61 -5.80 -7.15
C ASP A 389 7.34 -6.52 -7.64
N CYS A 390 6.17 -6.13 -7.10
CA CYS A 390 4.88 -6.75 -7.38
C CYS A 390 4.13 -6.05 -8.50
N ARG A 391 3.18 -6.78 -9.12
CA ARG A 391 2.38 -6.25 -10.23
C ARG A 391 0.90 -6.63 -10.09
N SER A 392 0.03 -5.72 -10.55
CA SER A 392 -1.39 -6.01 -10.73
C SER A 392 -1.84 -5.58 -12.13
N HIS A 393 -2.68 -6.40 -12.76
CA HIS A 393 -3.25 -6.13 -14.06
C HIS A 393 -4.76 -6.36 -14.04
N ASN A 394 -5.51 -5.33 -14.47
CA ASN A 394 -6.97 -5.34 -14.47
C ASN A 394 -7.53 -5.88 -13.14
N ALA A 395 -7.01 -5.34 -12.04
CA ALA A 395 -7.30 -5.74 -10.68
C ALA A 395 -7.65 -4.52 -9.82
N ARG A 396 -8.41 -4.72 -8.75
CA ARG A 396 -8.86 -3.61 -7.91
C ARG A 396 -7.71 -2.98 -7.12
N HIS A 397 -6.93 -3.78 -6.41
CA HIS A 397 -5.77 -3.30 -5.65
C HIS A 397 -4.56 -4.22 -5.83
N LEU A 398 -3.40 -3.63 -5.98
CA LEU A 398 -2.13 -4.33 -5.79
C LEU A 398 -1.90 -4.53 -4.29
N ASN A 399 -2.00 -3.46 -3.52
CA ASN A 399 -1.94 -3.55 -2.07
C ASN A 399 -3.07 -2.77 -1.40
N ASP A 400 -3.55 -3.30 -0.28
CA ASP A 400 -4.48 -2.65 0.63
C ASP A 400 -3.91 -2.71 2.05
N LEU A 401 -3.55 -1.55 2.59
CA LEU A 401 -3.06 -1.41 3.96
C LEU A 401 -4.19 -0.86 4.84
N THR A 402 -4.76 -1.72 5.66
CA THR A 402 -5.83 -1.39 6.59
C THR A 402 -5.29 -1.40 8.02
N ALA A 403 -5.34 -0.27 8.71
CA ALA A 403 -4.87 -0.14 10.10
C ALA A 403 -3.47 -0.76 10.32
N SER A 404 -2.59 -0.72 9.32
CA SER A 404 -1.23 -1.27 9.36
C SER A 404 -0.20 -0.17 9.65
N ALA A 405 1.00 -0.54 10.09
CA ALA A 405 2.04 0.43 10.40
C ALA A 405 3.44 -0.07 10.06
N TYR A 406 4.37 0.88 9.85
CA TYR A 406 5.78 0.61 9.54
C TYR A 406 5.96 -0.33 8.34
N CYS A 407 5.08 -0.25 7.34
CA CYS A 407 5.17 -1.04 6.13
C CYS A 407 5.79 -0.25 4.99
N LEU A 408 6.53 -0.97 4.14
CA LEU A 408 7.16 -0.46 2.92
C LEU A 408 6.52 -1.11 1.68
N VAL A 409 6.09 -0.29 0.72
CA VAL A 409 5.65 -0.74 -0.60
C VAL A 409 6.59 -0.12 -1.63
N GLU A 410 7.35 -0.95 -2.36
CA GLU A 410 8.37 -0.43 -3.25
C GLU A 410 8.46 -1.16 -4.59
N ASN A 411 8.80 -0.40 -5.66
CA ASN A 411 9.01 -0.89 -7.02
C ASN A 411 7.82 -1.71 -7.56
N CYS A 412 6.61 -1.37 -7.16
CA CYS A 412 5.40 -2.06 -7.56
C CYS A 412 4.68 -1.30 -8.68
N HIS A 413 4.01 -2.05 -9.58
CA HIS A 413 3.32 -1.48 -10.73
C HIS A 413 1.92 -2.05 -10.88
N GLY A 414 0.91 -1.17 -10.91
CA GLY A 414 -0.47 -1.55 -11.12
C GLY A 414 -1.15 -0.68 -12.17
N ASP A 415 -1.87 -1.28 -13.11
CA ASP A 415 -2.66 -0.52 -14.09
C ASP A 415 -4.05 -0.14 -13.57
N GLY A 416 -4.67 -0.98 -12.80
CA GLY A 416 -5.82 -0.77 -11.91
C GLY A 416 -7.04 -0.07 -12.49
N ASP A 417 -7.25 -0.09 -13.79
CA ASP A 417 -7.88 1.06 -14.38
C ASP A 417 -9.29 0.94 -14.92
N ASP A 418 -9.59 0.03 -15.79
CA ASP A 418 -10.85 0.05 -16.55
C ASP A 418 -12.09 -0.19 -15.69
N GLN A 419 -11.89 -0.67 -14.48
CA GLN A 419 -12.95 -1.02 -13.53
C GLN A 419 -12.92 -0.15 -12.26
N GLY A 420 -12.14 0.93 -12.26
CA GLY A 420 -12.07 1.89 -11.15
C GLY A 420 -11.27 1.42 -9.94
N GLY A 421 -10.38 0.45 -10.10
CA GLY A 421 -9.50 0.00 -9.04
C GLY A 421 -8.29 0.92 -8.86
N ASN A 422 -7.92 1.19 -7.60
CA ASN A 422 -6.70 1.90 -7.26
C ASN A 422 -5.64 0.88 -6.83
N PRO A 423 -4.58 0.62 -7.62
CA PRO A 423 -3.53 -0.32 -7.23
C PRO A 423 -2.99 -0.09 -5.82
N PHE A 424 -2.85 1.17 -5.42
CA PHE A 424 -2.33 1.52 -4.11
C PHE A 424 -3.42 2.19 -3.28
N THR A 425 -3.79 1.57 -2.16
CA THR A 425 -4.83 2.11 -1.28
C THR A 425 -4.51 1.93 0.20
N THR A 426 -4.99 2.87 1.01
CA THR A 426 -5.17 2.75 2.44
C THR A 426 -6.57 3.25 2.80
N HIS A 427 -7.08 2.90 3.97
CA HIS A 427 -8.45 3.22 4.33
C HIS A 427 -8.63 4.39 5.32
N GLY A 428 -7.57 4.93 5.90
CA GLY A 428 -7.68 5.96 6.95
C GLY A 428 -8.22 5.38 8.27
N GLN A 429 -7.83 4.16 8.58
CA GLN A 429 -8.20 3.43 9.76
C GLN A 429 -7.04 3.36 10.76
N TYR A 430 -6.42 4.51 11.01
CA TYR A 430 -5.26 4.66 11.89
C TYR A 430 -3.98 3.99 11.37
N GLU A 431 -3.80 3.94 10.03
CA GLU A 431 -2.49 3.63 9.44
C GLU A 431 -1.47 4.70 9.82
N HIS A 432 -0.24 4.29 10.08
CA HIS A 432 0.82 5.26 10.37
C HIS A 432 2.20 4.73 9.98
N ASP A 433 3.12 5.67 9.75
CA ASP A 433 4.52 5.36 9.42
C ASP A 433 4.64 4.41 8.22
N LEU A 434 3.88 4.68 7.15
CA LEU A 434 3.92 3.93 5.90
C LEU A 434 4.84 4.61 4.88
N VAL A 435 5.54 3.81 4.09
CA VAL A 435 6.40 4.30 3.00
C VAL A 435 5.99 3.63 1.69
N PHE A 436 5.74 4.45 0.66
CA PHE A 436 5.54 4.01 -0.72
C PHE A 436 6.67 4.60 -1.56
N GLN A 437 7.46 3.77 -2.25
CA GLN A 437 8.65 4.22 -2.95
C GLN A 437 8.81 3.59 -4.33
N GLY A 438 9.04 4.41 -5.36
CA GLY A 438 9.35 3.92 -6.71
C GLY A 438 8.20 3.17 -7.39
N ASN A 439 6.96 3.45 -6.99
CA ASN A 439 5.79 2.74 -7.50
C ASN A 439 5.14 3.47 -8.69
N SER A 440 4.33 2.76 -9.47
CA SER A 440 3.49 3.41 -10.49
C SER A 440 2.09 2.82 -10.55
N GLY A 441 1.11 3.69 -10.72
CA GLY A 441 -0.32 3.38 -10.78
C GLY A 441 -1.17 4.35 -9.99
N LEU A 442 -2.49 4.25 -10.13
CA LEU A 442 -3.43 5.08 -9.37
C LEU A 442 -3.24 4.88 -7.88
N MET A 443 -3.31 5.98 -7.12
CA MET A 443 -3.17 5.93 -5.66
C MET A 443 -4.30 6.70 -4.98
N ASP A 444 -4.94 6.05 -4.03
CA ASP A 444 -5.94 6.66 -3.15
C ASP A 444 -5.62 6.35 -1.68
N ILE A 445 -5.12 7.35 -0.99
CA ILE A 445 -4.74 7.23 0.41
C ILE A 445 -5.91 7.66 1.30
N ALA A 446 -6.25 6.84 2.28
CA ALA A 446 -7.33 7.06 3.25
C ALA A 446 -8.71 7.21 2.60
N ASN A 447 -9.03 6.36 1.62
CA ASN A 447 -10.22 6.50 0.77
C ASN A 447 -11.56 6.32 1.48
N SER A 448 -11.63 5.58 2.57
CA SER A 448 -12.88 5.29 3.29
C SER A 448 -12.83 5.56 4.79
N GLY A 449 -11.87 6.36 5.25
CA GLY A 449 -11.65 6.64 6.65
C GLY A 449 -12.84 7.19 7.43
N ALA A 450 -13.78 7.86 6.76
CA ALA A 450 -15.00 8.37 7.41
C ALA A 450 -15.90 7.27 7.99
N GLN A 451 -15.83 6.05 7.43
CA GLN A 451 -16.63 4.91 7.87
C GLN A 451 -15.94 4.04 8.93
N TRP A 452 -14.60 3.99 8.90
CA TRP A 452 -13.84 2.97 9.60
C TRP A 452 -12.89 3.51 10.67
N GLY A 453 -12.63 4.75 10.65
CA GLY A 453 -11.70 5.49 11.47
C GLY A 453 -11.54 6.86 10.85
N ILE A 454 -10.81 7.74 11.45
CA ILE A 454 -10.84 9.14 11.04
C ILE A 454 -9.49 9.70 10.68
N SER A 455 -8.44 8.86 10.67
CA SER A 455 -7.12 9.42 10.53
C SER A 455 -6.07 8.42 10.08
N ALA A 456 -5.06 8.93 9.42
CA ALA A 456 -3.78 8.28 9.19
C ALA A 456 -2.67 9.28 9.52
N LYS A 457 -1.43 8.82 9.76
CA LYS A 457 -0.36 9.69 10.21
C LYS A 457 1.00 9.26 9.66
N ARG A 458 1.85 10.25 9.30
CA ARG A 458 3.23 10.04 8.87
C ARG A 458 3.34 9.04 7.70
N ILE A 459 2.59 9.31 6.63
CA ILE A 459 2.70 8.57 5.37
C ILE A 459 3.69 9.30 4.47
N THR A 460 4.60 8.55 3.85
CA THR A 460 5.60 9.04 2.91
C THR A 460 5.44 8.37 1.55
N VAL A 461 5.38 9.16 0.48
CA VAL A 461 5.35 8.69 -0.91
C VAL A 461 6.52 9.31 -1.66
N LYS A 462 7.37 8.48 -2.28
CA LYS A 462 8.56 8.90 -3.01
C LYS A 462 8.65 8.29 -4.40
N GLY A 463 9.01 9.11 -5.41
CA GLY A 463 9.26 8.64 -6.77
C GLY A 463 8.07 7.90 -7.38
N HIS A 464 6.84 8.33 -7.10
CA HIS A 464 5.63 7.69 -7.57
C HIS A 464 5.12 8.33 -8.86
N VAL A 465 4.70 7.50 -9.82
CA VAL A 465 4.10 7.97 -11.08
C VAL A 465 2.66 7.48 -11.18
N ALA A 466 1.73 8.40 -11.36
CA ALA A 466 0.31 8.09 -11.47
C ALA A 466 -0.36 8.95 -12.55
N SER A 467 -1.55 8.54 -13.02
CA SER A 467 -2.44 9.42 -13.79
C SER A 467 -3.45 10.15 -12.88
N TRP A 468 -3.60 9.69 -11.67
CA TRP A 468 -4.44 10.28 -10.65
C TRP A 468 -3.92 9.88 -9.25
N PHE A 469 -3.91 10.84 -8.32
CA PHE A 469 -3.45 10.65 -6.95
C PHE A 469 -4.36 11.43 -6.01
N THR A 470 -4.98 10.74 -5.08
CA THR A 470 -5.87 11.36 -4.10
C THR A 470 -5.50 10.99 -2.66
N VAL A 471 -5.64 11.96 -1.80
CA VAL A 471 -5.69 11.78 -0.36
C VAL A 471 -7.08 12.21 0.10
N SER A 472 -7.97 11.22 0.33
CA SER A 472 -9.40 11.47 0.48
C SER A 472 -9.82 11.92 1.87
N THR A 473 -9.13 11.47 2.91
CA THR A 473 -9.51 11.74 4.30
C THR A 473 -8.31 12.24 5.10
N LYS A 474 -8.60 12.87 6.24
CA LYS A 474 -7.65 13.51 7.16
C LYS A 474 -6.37 12.71 7.39
N ILE A 475 -5.29 13.18 6.82
CA ILE A 475 -3.95 12.68 7.12
C ILE A 475 -3.16 13.76 7.85
N THR A 476 -2.39 13.35 8.84
CA THR A 476 -1.47 14.22 9.57
C THR A 476 -0.03 13.85 9.21
N ASP A 477 0.80 14.85 8.87
CA ASP A 477 2.22 14.69 8.54
C ASP A 477 2.46 13.85 7.28
N LEU A 478 1.83 14.23 6.16
CA LEU A 478 2.06 13.65 4.85
C LEU A 478 3.35 14.18 4.21
N THR A 479 4.18 13.29 3.65
CA THR A 479 5.36 13.66 2.87
C THR A 479 5.25 13.11 1.45
N LEU A 480 5.39 13.99 0.44
CA LEU A 480 5.41 13.65 -0.99
C LEU A 480 6.72 14.15 -1.61
N GLU A 481 7.56 13.26 -2.12
CA GLU A 481 8.82 13.56 -2.78
C GLU A 481 8.84 12.98 -4.20
N ASP A 482 9.09 13.81 -5.22
CA ASP A 482 9.18 13.39 -6.63
C ASP A 482 7.96 12.57 -7.09
N VAL A 483 6.76 13.04 -6.76
CA VAL A 483 5.49 12.44 -7.21
C VAL A 483 5.05 13.11 -8.50
N HIS A 484 4.90 12.31 -9.56
CA HIS A 484 4.55 12.80 -10.90
C HIS A 484 3.18 12.30 -11.31
N VAL A 485 2.19 13.22 -11.37
CA VAL A 485 0.83 12.90 -11.80
C VAL A 485 0.66 13.35 -13.24
N VAL A 486 0.59 12.39 -14.16
CA VAL A 486 0.64 12.59 -15.61
C VAL A 486 -0.75 12.48 -16.21
N ALA A 487 -1.17 13.44 -17.00
CA ALA A 487 -2.45 13.35 -17.69
C ALA A 487 -2.50 12.18 -18.69
N ARG A 488 -3.55 11.39 -18.64
CA ARG A 488 -3.88 10.30 -19.57
C ARG A 488 -5.15 10.61 -20.33
N SER A 489 -5.29 10.21 -21.57
CA SER A 489 -6.38 10.63 -22.46
C SER A 489 -7.76 10.00 -22.18
N THR A 490 -7.90 9.10 -21.21
CA THR A 490 -9.09 8.26 -21.04
C THR A 490 -9.85 8.40 -19.71
N PHE A 491 -9.37 9.21 -18.76
CA PHE A 491 -10.00 9.40 -17.44
C PHE A 491 -10.41 10.83 -17.14
N ASP A 492 -11.55 11.02 -16.47
CA ASP A 492 -12.10 12.34 -16.14
C ASP A 492 -11.27 13.15 -15.11
N GLN A 493 -10.44 12.52 -14.31
CA GLN A 493 -9.62 13.19 -13.28
C GLN A 493 -8.12 13.18 -13.56
N GLN A 494 -7.77 13.16 -14.81
CA GLN A 494 -6.39 12.98 -15.25
C GLN A 494 -5.45 14.09 -14.83
N GLY A 495 -4.26 13.67 -14.43
CA GLY A 495 -3.24 14.59 -13.98
C GLY A 495 -3.60 15.28 -12.67
N SER A 496 -4.60 14.78 -11.93
CA SER A 496 -5.07 15.42 -10.71
C SER A 496 -4.34 14.86 -9.48
N LEU A 497 -3.83 15.79 -8.66
CA LEU A 497 -3.23 15.57 -7.36
C LEU A 497 -4.06 16.32 -6.33
N THR A 498 -4.87 15.58 -5.57
CA THR A 498 -5.70 16.14 -4.51
C THR A 498 -5.20 15.69 -3.14
N VAL A 499 -4.89 16.65 -2.28
CA VAL A 499 -4.29 16.39 -0.96
C VAL A 499 -5.17 16.93 0.16
N ASN A 500 -5.78 16.02 0.92
CA ASN A 500 -6.54 16.35 2.13
C ASN A 500 -5.72 15.95 3.37
N ALA A 501 -4.76 16.81 3.74
CA ALA A 501 -3.84 16.55 4.83
C ALA A 501 -3.39 17.83 5.54
N ASP A 502 -2.94 17.72 6.77
CA ASP A 502 -2.24 18.77 7.49
C ASP A 502 -0.79 18.35 7.81
N GLY A 503 0.12 19.34 7.93
CA GLY A 503 1.56 19.08 8.05
C GLY A 503 2.17 18.50 6.77
N VAL A 504 1.67 18.93 5.59
CA VAL A 504 2.11 18.47 4.28
C VAL A 504 3.52 18.98 4.00
N GLN A 505 4.40 18.06 3.59
CA GLN A 505 5.72 18.38 3.05
C GLN A 505 5.78 17.82 1.62
N MET A 506 5.76 18.70 0.61
CA MET A 506 5.87 18.31 -0.80
C MET A 506 7.13 18.87 -1.40
N ARG A 507 7.85 18.06 -2.19
CA ARG A 507 9.03 18.49 -2.92
C ARG A 507 9.15 17.78 -4.26
N GLY A 508 9.50 18.56 -5.31
CA GLY A 508 9.77 18.04 -6.64
C GLY A 508 8.56 17.42 -7.36
N CYS A 509 7.34 17.70 -6.89
CA CYS A 509 6.13 17.08 -7.43
C CYS A 509 5.59 17.82 -8.65
N THR A 510 4.94 17.07 -9.57
CA THR A 510 4.31 17.64 -10.76
C THR A 510 2.89 17.12 -10.93
N ALA A 511 1.96 18.00 -11.37
CA ALA A 511 0.58 17.63 -11.71
C ALA A 511 -0.02 18.63 -12.69
N SER A 512 -1.03 18.19 -13.45
CA SER A 512 -1.84 19.09 -14.29
C SER A 512 -2.89 19.83 -13.47
N PHE A 513 -3.47 19.17 -12.46
CA PHE A 513 -4.41 19.78 -11.53
C PHE A 513 -3.89 19.53 -10.10
N PHE A 514 -3.97 20.57 -9.25
CA PHE A 514 -3.56 20.44 -7.85
C PHE A 514 -4.57 21.08 -6.93
N ALA A 515 -4.93 20.36 -5.86
CA ALA A 515 -5.77 20.88 -4.79
C ALA A 515 -5.25 20.47 -3.42
N VAL A 516 -5.18 21.42 -2.50
CA VAL A 516 -4.96 21.18 -1.06
C VAL A 516 -6.27 21.46 -0.33
N ALA A 517 -6.77 20.45 0.36
CA ALA A 517 -7.85 20.59 1.33
C ALA A 517 -7.32 20.22 2.71
N GLN A 518 -7.69 20.98 3.72
CA GLN A 518 -7.25 20.71 5.07
C GLN A 518 -8.47 20.69 5.99
N ARG A 519 -8.72 19.55 6.61
CA ARG A 519 -9.90 19.34 7.46
C ARG A 519 -9.58 19.16 8.95
N SER A 520 -8.29 19.17 9.32
CA SER A 520 -7.85 19.04 10.71
C SER A 520 -6.61 19.88 10.99
N ASN A 521 -6.36 20.15 12.24
CA ASN A 521 -5.26 20.94 12.80
C ASN A 521 -4.42 20.14 13.77
N LEU A 522 -4.20 18.87 13.50
CA LEU A 522 -3.51 17.97 14.43
C LEU A 522 -2.00 18.03 14.30
N SER A 523 -1.49 18.47 13.14
CA SER A 523 -0.06 18.57 12.92
C SER A 523 0.55 19.80 13.57
N LYS A 524 1.76 19.64 14.11
CA LYS A 524 2.64 20.74 14.53
C LYS A 524 3.57 21.20 13.42
N ARG A 525 3.62 20.48 12.28
CA ARG A 525 4.43 20.81 11.11
C ARG A 525 3.70 21.85 10.25
N PRO A 526 4.39 22.84 9.68
CA PRO A 526 3.81 23.72 8.67
C PRO A 526 3.52 22.93 7.39
N ASN A 527 2.58 23.41 6.57
CA ASN A 527 2.39 22.92 5.21
C ASN A 527 3.39 23.61 4.28
N VAL A 528 4.30 22.85 3.67
CA VAL A 528 5.31 23.37 2.74
C VAL A 528 5.26 22.62 1.43
N ILE A 529 5.18 23.37 0.31
CA ILE A 529 5.16 22.87 -1.06
C ILE A 529 6.30 23.54 -1.80
N GLU A 530 7.36 22.78 -2.07
CA GLU A 530 8.65 23.29 -2.53
C GLU A 530 9.08 22.64 -3.84
N ASP A 531 9.68 23.45 -4.73
CA ASP A 531 10.25 23.00 -6.00
C ASP A 531 9.27 22.18 -6.87
N CYS A 532 7.97 22.48 -6.77
CA CYS A 532 6.92 21.78 -7.51
C CYS A 532 6.54 22.52 -8.82
N HIS A 533 5.92 21.78 -9.75
CA HIS A 533 5.41 22.34 -10.99
C HIS A 533 3.98 21.87 -11.24
N PHE A 534 3.05 22.84 -11.40
CA PHE A 534 1.64 22.58 -11.68
C PHE A 534 1.23 23.29 -12.98
N SER A 535 0.86 22.48 -13.99
CA SER A 535 0.26 23.02 -15.22
C SER A 535 -1.26 22.91 -15.13
N LEU A 536 -1.93 24.01 -14.81
CA LEU A 536 -3.33 24.07 -14.43
C LEU A 536 -4.21 24.42 -15.65
N PRO A 537 -4.54 23.48 -16.56
CA PRO A 537 -5.29 23.78 -17.79
C PRO A 537 -6.75 24.17 -17.55
N VAL A 538 -7.26 23.91 -16.35
CA VAL A 538 -8.61 24.26 -15.91
C VAL A 538 -8.56 24.91 -14.54
N ALA A 539 -9.65 25.55 -14.12
CA ALA A 539 -9.77 26.17 -12.82
C ALA A 539 -9.42 25.19 -11.68
N SER A 540 -8.37 25.49 -10.95
CA SER A 540 -7.89 24.70 -9.82
C SER A 540 -8.18 25.39 -8.51
N VAL A 541 -8.38 24.58 -7.47
CA VAL A 541 -8.63 25.06 -6.13
C VAL A 541 -7.47 24.67 -5.23
N LEU A 542 -6.50 25.57 -5.07
CA LEU A 542 -5.34 25.32 -4.21
C LEU A 542 -5.68 25.21 -2.72
N HIS A 543 -6.83 25.75 -2.32
CA HIS A 543 -7.21 25.83 -0.92
C HIS A 543 -8.72 25.90 -0.76
N GLN A 544 -9.34 24.89 -0.17
CA GLN A 544 -10.81 24.77 -0.11
C GLN A 544 -11.47 25.18 1.21
N THR A 545 -10.75 25.12 2.33
CA THR A 545 -11.35 25.32 3.66
C THR A 545 -10.57 26.33 4.50
N PRO A 546 -11.20 26.97 5.48
CA PRO A 546 -10.47 27.74 6.49
C PRO A 546 -9.49 26.82 7.18
N VAL A 547 -8.22 27.11 7.04
CA VAL A 547 -7.15 26.30 7.59
C VAL A 547 -6.48 27.10 8.69
N ALA A 548 -6.27 26.49 9.82
CA ALA A 548 -5.53 27.13 10.90
C ALA A 548 -4.02 27.13 10.61
N ASN A 549 -3.49 26.11 9.93
CA ASN A 549 -2.07 26.05 9.59
C ASN A 549 -1.79 26.73 8.25
N PRO A 550 -0.85 27.70 8.18
CA PRO A 550 -0.48 28.35 6.94
C PRO A 550 0.02 27.33 5.89
N VAL A 551 -0.19 27.68 4.62
CA VAL A 551 0.38 26.95 3.49
C VAL A 551 1.46 27.82 2.85
N HIS A 552 2.67 27.26 2.74
CA HIS A 552 3.85 27.93 2.16
C HIS A 552 4.23 27.25 0.84
N PHE A 553 4.13 27.98 -0.26
CA PHE A 553 4.69 27.59 -1.54
C PHE A 553 6.06 28.22 -1.69
N VAL A 554 7.08 27.42 -2.02
CA VAL A 554 8.46 27.87 -2.16
C VAL A 554 9.00 27.42 -3.51
N ARG A 555 9.55 28.31 -4.33
CA ARG A 555 10.09 28.03 -5.67
C ARG A 555 9.21 27.13 -6.55
N THR A 556 7.90 27.25 -6.37
CA THR A 556 6.90 26.46 -7.10
C THR A 556 6.42 27.25 -8.31
N SER A 557 6.26 26.55 -9.43
CA SER A 557 5.77 27.15 -10.66
C SER A 557 4.34 26.70 -11.00
N PHE A 558 3.55 27.65 -11.47
CA PHE A 558 2.16 27.47 -11.91
C PHE A 558 2.01 27.99 -13.32
N THR A 559 1.54 27.16 -14.25
CA THR A 559 1.41 27.53 -15.67
C THR A 559 0.05 27.11 -16.21
N GLY A 560 -0.44 27.80 -17.25
CA GLY A 560 -1.62 27.39 -18.03
C GLY A 560 -2.95 27.40 -17.29
N PHE A 561 -3.07 28.09 -16.17
CA PHE A 561 -4.30 28.14 -15.38
C PHE A 561 -5.38 29.02 -16.03
N ASP A 562 -6.63 28.55 -15.89
CA ASP A 562 -7.83 29.28 -16.25
C ASP A 562 -8.73 29.40 -15.00
N GLY A 563 -8.71 30.57 -14.34
CA GLY A 563 -9.60 30.88 -13.22
C GLY A 563 -8.98 30.76 -11.83
N THR A 564 -9.80 30.41 -10.86
CA THR A 564 -9.54 30.53 -9.42
C THR A 564 -8.61 29.48 -8.86
N ILE A 565 -7.49 29.88 -8.29
CA ILE A 565 -6.51 29.01 -7.67
C ILE A 565 -6.66 28.97 -6.14
N LEU A 566 -7.20 30.02 -5.52
CA LEU A 566 -7.36 30.10 -4.07
C LEU A 566 -8.83 30.15 -3.66
N ARG A 567 -9.22 29.26 -2.76
CA ARG A 567 -10.48 29.36 -2.00
C ARG A 567 -10.17 29.15 -0.52
N GLY A 568 -10.89 29.84 0.36
CA GLY A 568 -10.73 29.70 1.80
C GLY A 568 -10.21 30.94 2.49
N ALA A 569 -10.07 30.93 3.82
CA ALA A 569 -9.74 32.06 4.65
C ALA A 569 -8.38 31.95 5.36
N GLY A 570 -7.65 30.85 5.21
CA GLY A 570 -6.34 30.66 5.84
C GLY A 570 -5.24 31.45 5.14
N PRO A 571 -4.14 31.83 5.83
CA PRO A 571 -3.03 32.54 5.23
C PRO A 571 -2.23 31.64 4.27
N VAL A 572 -1.86 32.21 3.12
CA VAL A 572 -1.07 31.53 2.09
C VAL A 572 0.14 32.39 1.74
N THR A 573 1.32 31.76 1.69
CA THR A 573 2.58 32.43 1.36
C THR A 573 3.19 31.81 0.11
N PHE A 574 3.66 32.66 -0.81
CA PHE A 574 4.43 32.30 -2.00
C PHE A 574 5.82 32.94 -1.90
N THR A 575 6.87 32.13 -1.89
CA THR A 575 8.26 32.60 -1.85
C THR A 575 8.97 32.14 -3.12
N ASP A 576 9.48 33.10 -3.89
CA ASP A 576 10.17 32.89 -5.16
C ASP A 576 9.41 32.01 -6.16
N CYS A 577 8.08 32.08 -6.13
CA CYS A 577 7.20 31.33 -7.02
C CYS A 577 7.02 32.01 -8.37
N THR A 578 6.71 31.21 -9.38
CA THR A 578 6.45 31.68 -10.75
C THR A 578 5.03 31.35 -11.16
N PHE A 579 4.30 32.35 -11.63
CA PHE A 579 2.99 32.21 -12.23
C PHE A 579 3.06 32.68 -13.68
N VAL A 580 2.64 31.86 -14.63
CA VAL A 580 2.63 32.16 -16.04
C VAL A 580 1.21 31.97 -16.58
N GLY A 581 0.53 33.06 -16.81
CA GLY A 581 -0.77 33.11 -17.47
C GLY A 581 -0.62 33.31 -19.00
N SER A 582 -1.50 34.09 -19.60
CA SER A 582 -1.41 34.45 -21.02
C SER A 582 -0.39 35.55 -21.25
N THR A 583 0.43 35.37 -22.28
CA THR A 583 1.31 36.43 -22.80
C THR A 583 0.66 37.17 -23.97
N ASP A 584 -0.51 36.75 -24.43
CA ASP A 584 -1.28 37.40 -25.50
C ASP A 584 -2.17 38.50 -24.91
N GLU A 585 -1.88 39.74 -25.20
CA GLU A 585 -2.69 40.88 -24.72
C GLU A 585 -4.11 40.89 -25.27
N ALA A 586 -4.36 40.25 -26.42
CA ALA A 586 -5.68 40.11 -27.00
C ALA A 586 -6.53 39.01 -26.34
N ALA A 587 -5.86 38.07 -25.62
CA ALA A 587 -6.48 37.00 -24.86
C ALA A 587 -5.92 36.93 -23.43
N PRO A 588 -6.23 37.94 -22.59
CA PRO A 588 -5.70 38.01 -21.23
C PRO A 588 -6.20 36.86 -20.37
N ALA A 589 -5.32 36.28 -19.53
CA ALA A 589 -5.70 35.26 -18.58
C ALA A 589 -6.51 35.83 -17.40
N ALA A 590 -7.26 34.97 -16.74
CA ALA A 590 -7.85 35.27 -15.45
C ALA A 590 -6.75 35.51 -14.38
N PRO A 591 -7.05 36.24 -13.29
CA PRO A 591 -6.13 36.35 -12.17
C PRO A 591 -5.77 34.98 -11.62
N ALA A 592 -4.46 34.73 -11.43
CA ALA A 592 -3.93 33.45 -10.90
C ALA A 592 -4.40 33.19 -9.48
N LEU A 593 -4.45 34.22 -8.66
CA LEU A 593 -4.81 34.13 -7.26
C LEU A 593 -6.14 34.86 -7.02
N VAL A 594 -7.19 34.09 -6.81
CA VAL A 594 -8.53 34.61 -6.51
C VAL A 594 -9.03 34.00 -5.20
N GLY A 595 -9.51 34.80 -4.25
CA GLY A 595 -10.11 34.24 -3.05
C GLY A 595 -10.17 35.17 -1.85
N SER A 596 -10.54 34.59 -0.71
CA SER A 596 -10.69 35.26 0.58
C SER A 596 -9.50 35.10 1.53
N ALA A 597 -8.45 34.41 1.15
CA ALA A 597 -7.24 34.21 1.95
C ALA A 597 -6.43 35.51 2.10
N ASP A 598 -5.71 35.64 3.22
CA ASP A 598 -4.60 36.58 3.34
C ASP A 598 -3.41 36.02 2.57
N VAL A 599 -2.83 36.83 1.66
CA VAL A 599 -1.78 36.40 0.75
C VAL A 599 -0.50 37.18 0.98
N THR A 600 0.63 36.48 1.07
CA THR A 600 1.97 37.09 1.05
C THR A 600 2.76 36.52 -0.12
N ILE A 601 3.32 37.40 -0.95
CA ILE A 601 4.22 37.04 -2.05
C ILE A 601 5.57 37.69 -1.78
N SER A 602 6.63 36.89 -1.73
CA SER A 602 7.99 37.35 -1.49
C SER A 602 8.91 36.87 -2.62
N GLY A 603 9.43 37.78 -3.43
CA GLY A 603 10.18 37.42 -4.64
C GLY A 603 9.30 36.78 -5.72
N GLY A 604 9.93 36.20 -6.73
CA GLY A 604 9.26 35.50 -7.82
C GLY A 604 8.58 36.42 -8.85
N THR A 605 7.75 35.81 -9.73
CA THR A 605 7.11 36.50 -10.86
C THR A 605 5.68 36.06 -11.11
N LEU A 606 4.81 37.01 -11.47
CA LEU A 606 3.49 36.78 -12.06
C LEU A 606 3.49 37.44 -13.44
N THR A 607 3.44 36.64 -14.49
CA THR A 607 3.53 37.12 -15.87
C THR A 607 2.24 36.79 -16.64
N GLY A 608 1.61 37.80 -17.27
CA GLY A 608 0.36 37.63 -17.98
C GLY A 608 -0.83 37.25 -17.12
N THR A 609 -0.79 37.61 -15.84
CA THR A 609 -1.83 37.29 -14.86
C THR A 609 -1.75 38.26 -13.67
N GLY A 610 -2.67 38.13 -12.71
CA GLY A 610 -2.74 39.00 -11.54
C GLY A 610 -3.37 38.34 -10.31
N ILE A 611 -3.83 39.20 -9.40
CA ILE A 611 -4.41 38.81 -8.13
C ILE A 611 -5.76 39.49 -7.95
N GLN A 612 -6.80 38.74 -7.61
CA GLN A 612 -8.10 39.27 -7.26
C GLN A 612 -8.54 38.87 -5.86
N LEU A 613 -8.66 39.81 -4.98
CA LEU A 613 -9.16 39.64 -3.62
C LEU A 613 -10.67 39.60 -3.61
N SER A 614 -11.29 38.72 -2.84
CA SER A 614 -12.75 38.53 -2.89
C SER A 614 -13.54 39.64 -2.20
N GLY A 615 -12.94 40.38 -1.28
CA GLY A 615 -13.61 41.42 -0.47
C GLY A 615 -14.77 40.94 0.40
N VAL A 616 -14.99 39.62 0.53
CA VAL A 616 -16.08 39.06 1.35
C VAL A 616 -15.83 39.20 2.86
N ARG A 617 -14.58 39.39 3.24
CA ARG A 617 -14.11 39.70 4.61
C ARG A 617 -12.95 40.70 4.54
N ASP A 618 -12.48 41.18 5.69
CA ASP A 618 -11.23 41.93 5.74
C ASP A 618 -10.08 41.04 5.29
N GLN A 619 -9.30 41.55 4.31
CA GLN A 619 -8.22 40.80 3.67
C GLN A 619 -6.95 41.63 3.57
N ARG A 620 -5.80 40.91 3.59
CA ARG A 620 -4.50 41.52 3.37
C ARG A 620 -3.74 40.83 2.25
N LEU A 621 -3.23 41.62 1.32
CA LEU A 621 -2.24 41.22 0.33
C LEU A 621 -0.92 41.94 0.61
N THR A 622 0.16 41.16 0.73
CA THR A 622 1.52 41.72 0.83
C THR A 622 2.37 41.22 -0.32
N ILE A 623 2.98 42.12 -1.10
CA ILE A 623 3.91 41.80 -2.19
C ILE A 623 5.27 42.44 -1.89
N ARG A 624 6.30 41.60 -1.75
CA ARG A 624 7.68 42.04 -1.43
C ARG A 624 8.65 41.56 -2.50
N GLY A 625 9.31 42.51 -3.19
CA GLY A 625 10.36 42.19 -4.16
C GLY A 625 9.91 41.41 -5.41
N ALA A 626 8.64 41.08 -5.52
CA ALA A 626 8.09 40.32 -6.65
C ALA A 626 7.84 41.21 -7.88
N LYS A 627 7.79 40.59 -9.08
CA LYS A 627 7.42 41.23 -10.31
C LYS A 627 6.05 40.75 -10.78
N VAL A 628 5.11 41.64 -10.98
CA VAL A 628 3.78 41.39 -11.58
C VAL A 628 3.66 42.13 -12.90
N SER A 629 3.32 41.45 -14.00
CA SER A 629 3.34 42.06 -15.30
C SER A 629 2.29 41.49 -16.28
N GLY A 630 1.80 42.33 -17.20
CA GLY A 630 0.91 41.95 -18.29
C GLY A 630 -0.49 42.55 -18.18
N THR A 631 -1.46 41.78 -18.68
CA THR A 631 -2.90 42.12 -18.65
C THR A 631 -3.68 41.00 -17.97
N THR A 632 -4.87 41.29 -17.44
CA THR A 632 -5.77 40.29 -16.87
C THR A 632 -7.22 40.56 -17.26
N THR A 633 -8.06 39.53 -17.28
CA THR A 633 -9.51 39.66 -17.49
C THR A 633 -10.21 40.50 -16.41
N ALA A 634 -9.56 40.69 -15.24
CA ALA A 634 -10.05 41.59 -14.19
C ALA A 634 -9.75 43.07 -14.44
N GLY A 635 -9.03 43.42 -15.53
CA GLY A 635 -8.66 44.79 -15.88
C GLY A 635 -7.62 45.44 -14.97
N ALA A 636 -7.08 44.71 -13.99
CA ALA A 636 -6.02 45.17 -13.11
C ALA A 636 -5.08 44.00 -12.67
N LEU A 637 -3.80 44.33 -12.42
CA LEU A 637 -2.84 43.32 -11.90
C LEU A 637 -3.14 42.92 -10.45
N VAL A 638 -3.62 43.88 -9.66
CA VAL A 638 -4.15 43.63 -8.33
C VAL A 638 -5.53 44.23 -8.27
N SER A 639 -6.55 43.42 -8.01
CA SER A 639 -7.94 43.86 -8.00
C SER A 639 -8.69 43.34 -6.77
N ARG A 640 -9.85 43.94 -6.54
CA ARG A 640 -10.82 43.55 -5.57
C ARG A 640 -12.16 43.28 -6.24
N ALA A 641 -12.83 42.16 -5.88
CA ALA A 641 -14.22 41.93 -6.18
C ALA A 641 -15.13 42.68 -5.19
N ALA A 642 -16.39 42.93 -5.57
CA ALA A 642 -17.35 43.59 -4.68
C ALA A 642 -17.65 42.74 -3.43
N GLY A 643 -17.62 43.35 -2.26
CA GLY A 643 -17.88 42.68 -0.98
C GLY A 643 -17.84 43.64 0.21
N PRO A 644 -18.32 43.20 1.40
CA PRO A 644 -18.44 44.07 2.58
C PRO A 644 -17.12 44.29 3.35
N GLY A 645 -16.09 43.46 3.11
CA GLY A 645 -14.83 43.55 3.84
C GLY A 645 -13.92 44.66 3.32
N THR A 646 -12.92 45.06 4.12
CA THR A 646 -11.87 46.02 3.78
C THR A 646 -10.65 45.24 3.24
N VAL A 647 -10.08 45.74 2.13
CA VAL A 647 -8.88 45.17 1.53
C VAL A 647 -7.69 46.08 1.78
N GLN A 648 -6.60 45.49 2.28
CA GLN A 648 -5.32 46.16 2.46
C GLN A 648 -4.28 45.57 1.50
N VAL A 649 -3.70 46.40 0.64
CA VAL A 649 -2.63 46.05 -0.31
C VAL A 649 -1.34 46.70 0.15
N ASP A 650 -0.30 45.91 0.43
CA ASP A 650 1.02 46.36 0.87
C ASP A 650 2.10 45.94 -0.15
N LEU A 651 2.59 46.90 -0.93
CA LEU A 651 3.62 46.70 -1.96
C LEU A 651 4.97 47.23 -1.43
N ARG A 652 5.99 46.39 -1.34
CA ARG A 652 7.32 46.76 -0.85
C ARG A 652 8.42 46.28 -1.80
N GLY A 653 9.12 47.25 -2.44
CA GLY A 653 10.17 46.92 -3.40
C GLY A 653 9.67 46.10 -4.61
N ALA A 654 8.36 46.04 -4.80
CA ALA A 654 7.74 45.31 -5.91
C ALA A 654 7.90 46.03 -7.25
N THR A 655 7.71 45.31 -8.36
CA THR A 655 7.59 45.90 -9.69
C THR A 655 6.27 45.47 -10.30
N LEU A 656 5.42 46.43 -10.61
CA LEU A 656 4.17 46.21 -11.35
C LEU A 656 4.31 46.85 -12.75
N ALA A 657 4.15 46.04 -13.79
CA ALA A 657 4.23 46.47 -15.19
C ALA A 657 2.92 46.12 -15.91
N ALA A 658 2.02 47.08 -16.01
CA ALA A 658 0.74 46.89 -16.65
C ALA A 658 0.82 47.29 -18.13
N SER A 659 0.09 46.53 -18.98
CA SER A 659 0.01 46.79 -20.42
C SER A 659 -1.34 47.41 -20.80
N GLY A 660 -1.35 48.27 -21.81
CA GLY A 660 -2.54 48.88 -22.34
C GLY A 660 -3.31 49.72 -21.31
N THR A 661 -4.60 49.44 -21.17
CA THR A 661 -5.51 50.09 -20.19
C THR A 661 -5.60 49.39 -18.85
N THR A 662 -4.79 48.35 -18.63
CA THR A 662 -4.78 47.58 -17.37
C THR A 662 -4.36 48.47 -16.20
N ALA A 663 -5.07 48.41 -15.09
CA ALA A 663 -4.66 49.09 -13.86
C ALA A 663 -3.59 48.29 -13.11
N HIS A 664 -2.69 48.98 -12.42
CA HIS A 664 -1.77 48.31 -11.47
C HIS A 664 -2.54 47.78 -10.29
N VAL A 665 -3.42 48.60 -9.72
CA VAL A 665 -4.23 48.30 -8.55
C VAL A 665 -5.62 48.89 -8.75
N ALA A 666 -6.67 48.07 -8.53
CA ALA A 666 -8.06 48.50 -8.53
C ALA A 666 -8.68 48.19 -7.15
N LEU A 667 -9.00 49.25 -6.40
CA LEU A 667 -9.56 49.19 -5.04
C LEU A 667 -10.79 50.11 -4.92
N SER A 668 -11.65 49.78 -3.96
CA SER A 668 -12.91 50.48 -3.79
C SER A 668 -13.21 50.81 -2.31
N GLY A 669 -14.08 51.79 -2.09
CA GLY A 669 -14.51 52.15 -0.75
C GLY A 669 -13.38 52.62 0.17
N THR A 670 -13.31 52.07 1.37
CA THR A 670 -12.34 52.41 2.40
C THR A 670 -11.12 51.49 2.43
N ASP A 671 -10.83 50.86 1.30
CA ASP A 671 -9.63 50.04 1.15
C ASP A 671 -8.35 50.85 1.34
N ALA A 672 -7.22 50.17 1.48
CA ALA A 672 -5.94 50.83 1.68
C ALA A 672 -4.85 50.27 0.76
N LEU A 673 -4.09 51.19 0.17
CA LEU A 673 -2.87 50.89 -0.61
C LEU A 673 -1.67 51.48 0.13
N THR A 674 -0.70 50.65 0.46
CA THR A 674 0.63 51.05 0.89
C THR A 674 1.65 50.63 -0.16
N ALA A 675 2.40 51.55 -0.73
CA ALA A 675 3.43 51.29 -1.69
C ALA A 675 4.75 51.95 -1.25
N VAL A 676 5.77 51.13 -1.00
CA VAL A 676 7.07 51.60 -0.53
C VAL A 676 8.16 51.04 -1.40
N GLY A 677 8.99 51.93 -2.00
CA GLY A 677 10.10 51.56 -2.87
C GLY A 677 9.66 50.77 -4.12
N THR A 678 8.40 50.88 -4.52
CA THR A 678 7.75 50.13 -5.60
C THR A 678 7.99 50.78 -6.94
N ARG A 679 8.19 49.97 -7.99
CA ARG A 679 8.29 50.45 -9.39
C ARG A 679 7.02 50.13 -10.14
N LEU A 680 6.43 51.18 -10.78
CA LEU A 680 5.21 51.06 -11.56
C LEU A 680 5.55 51.48 -13.01
N ARG A 681 5.14 50.67 -14.00
CA ARG A 681 5.43 50.92 -15.41
C ARG A 681 4.19 50.75 -16.26
N GLY A 682 3.92 51.74 -17.11
CA GLY A 682 2.74 51.79 -17.98
C GLY A 682 1.44 51.72 -17.15
N GLY A 683 0.31 51.43 -17.81
CA GLY A 683 -0.97 51.25 -17.13
C GLY A 683 -1.50 52.47 -16.38
N ARG A 684 -2.41 52.22 -15.45
CA ARG A 684 -3.09 53.28 -14.67
C ARG A 684 -3.39 52.85 -13.24
N TYR A 685 -3.91 53.78 -12.44
CA TYR A 685 -4.60 53.47 -11.18
C TYR A 685 -6.12 53.38 -11.43
N ASP A 686 -6.79 52.59 -10.59
CA ASP A 686 -8.27 52.51 -10.54
C ASP A 686 -8.68 52.44 -9.05
N LEU A 687 -8.52 53.56 -8.37
CA LEU A 687 -8.75 53.67 -6.93
C LEU A 687 -9.98 54.53 -6.66
N ALA A 688 -10.85 54.08 -5.76
CA ALA A 688 -11.98 54.89 -5.35
C ALA A 688 -11.49 56.17 -4.64
N PRO A 689 -12.26 57.30 -4.73
CA PRO A 689 -11.88 58.56 -4.09
C PRO A 689 -11.67 58.49 -2.58
N THR A 690 -12.21 57.44 -1.92
CA THR A 690 -12.10 57.25 -0.48
C THR A 690 -11.01 56.24 -0.08
N THR A 691 -10.29 55.68 -1.08
CA THR A 691 -9.18 54.71 -0.81
C THR A 691 -8.03 55.42 -0.11
N ARG A 692 -7.58 54.88 1.01
CA ARG A 692 -6.41 55.40 1.74
C ARG A 692 -5.13 55.00 1.02
N VAL A 693 -4.25 55.97 0.74
CA VAL A 693 -3.00 55.72 0.01
C VAL A 693 -1.81 56.22 0.81
N LEU A 694 -0.83 55.37 1.01
CA LEU A 694 0.53 55.73 1.43
C LEU A 694 1.49 55.32 0.31
N GLN A 695 2.17 56.26 -0.31
CA GLN A 695 3.18 56.02 -1.34
C GLN A 695 4.51 56.68 -0.90
N SER A 696 5.58 55.91 -0.80
CA SER A 696 6.87 56.44 -0.41
C SER A 696 8.03 55.79 -1.18
N GLY A 697 8.96 56.61 -1.68
CA GLY A 697 10.12 56.15 -2.43
C GLY A 697 9.78 55.39 -3.73
N CYS A 698 8.62 55.58 -4.32
CA CYS A 698 8.17 54.88 -5.51
C CYS A 698 8.69 55.54 -6.79
N VAL A 699 8.85 54.71 -7.85
CA VAL A 699 9.15 55.20 -9.21
C VAL A 699 8.04 54.81 -10.15
N GLU A 700 7.41 55.81 -10.78
CA GLU A 700 6.37 55.64 -11.78
C GLU A 700 6.91 56.02 -13.15
N GLN A 701 6.76 55.16 -14.14
CA GLN A 701 7.23 55.37 -15.49
C GLN A 701 6.07 55.16 -16.49
N GLY A 702 5.60 56.26 -17.10
CA GLY A 702 4.49 56.24 -18.07
C GLY A 702 3.17 55.77 -17.46
N VAL A 703 2.88 56.10 -16.19
CA VAL A 703 1.67 55.72 -15.46
C VAL A 703 0.63 56.79 -15.56
N ASP A 704 -0.61 56.42 -15.95
CA ASP A 704 -1.75 57.32 -15.92
C ASP A 704 -2.30 57.42 -14.49
N ARG A 705 -2.27 58.62 -13.94
CA ARG A 705 -2.75 58.92 -12.55
C ARG A 705 -4.19 59.41 -12.50
N THR A 706 -4.96 59.38 -13.58
CA THR A 706 -6.36 59.90 -13.62
C THR A 706 -7.23 59.24 -12.55
N GLY A 707 -7.02 57.96 -12.23
CA GLY A 707 -7.74 57.22 -11.17
C GLY A 707 -7.01 57.23 -9.81
N PHE A 708 -6.08 58.12 -9.54
CA PHE A 708 -5.39 58.25 -8.26
C PHE A 708 -6.17 59.23 -7.35
N PRO A 709 -6.52 58.86 -6.09
CA PRO A 709 -7.32 59.71 -5.22
C PRO A 709 -6.53 60.93 -4.72
N GLU A 710 -7.27 61.94 -4.27
CA GLU A 710 -6.74 63.16 -3.68
C GLU A 710 -7.37 63.41 -2.30
N GLY A 711 -6.68 64.10 -1.40
CA GLY A 711 -7.19 64.49 -0.08
C GLY A 711 -6.33 64.05 1.12
N ASP A 712 -6.82 64.32 2.33
CA ASP A 712 -6.07 64.07 3.59
C ASP A 712 -5.77 62.59 3.88
N HIS A 713 -6.43 61.69 3.18
CA HIS A 713 -6.22 60.23 3.28
C HIS A 713 -5.15 59.71 2.31
N VAL A 714 -4.49 60.60 1.58
CA VAL A 714 -3.44 60.30 0.62
C VAL A 714 -2.12 60.93 1.08
N LEU A 715 -1.11 60.12 1.29
CA LEU A 715 0.24 60.60 1.61
C LEU A 715 1.22 60.08 0.56
N VAL A 716 1.85 60.96 -0.16
CA VAL A 716 2.92 60.66 -1.14
C VAL A 716 4.21 61.35 -0.69
N THR A 717 5.29 60.59 -0.49
CA THR A 717 6.58 61.10 -0.10
C THR A 717 7.68 60.49 -0.97
N ASP A 718 8.67 61.29 -1.32
CA ASP A 718 9.92 60.84 -1.99
C ASP A 718 9.68 59.97 -3.26
N SER A 719 8.54 60.10 -3.92
CA SER A 719 8.17 59.34 -5.11
C SER A 719 8.44 60.15 -6.38
N LEU A 720 8.90 59.44 -7.41
CA LEU A 720 9.30 60.03 -8.68
C LEU A 720 8.37 59.56 -9.83
N ALA A 721 7.73 60.43 -10.51
CA ALA A 721 6.98 60.17 -11.77
C ALA A 721 7.90 60.57 -12.95
N LEU A 722 8.12 59.61 -13.90
CA LEU A 722 8.98 59.75 -15.06
C LEU A 722 8.18 59.66 -16.36
#